data_f2166f55cabcb0d5abf97f4a24bce368
#
_entry.id   f2166f55cabcb0d5abf97f4a24bce368
#
_cell.length_a   1.000
_cell.length_b   1.000
_cell.length_c   1.000
_cell.angle_alpha   90.00
_cell.angle_beta   90.00
_cell.angle_gamma   90.00
#
_symmetry.space_group_name_H-M   'P 1'
#
loop_
_entity.id
_entity.type
_entity.pdbx_description
1 polymer ?
#
loop_
_entity_poly.entity_id
_entity_poly.type
_entity_poly.pdbx_seq_one_letter_code
_entity_poly.pdbx_strand_id
1 'polypeptide(L)'
;MADVSGDRPWYEELAPDLEGDAGRGVEGSRVDSRRRVMAVWRGFEDSRAGVWLAEHTRLPAGLSREGSVLVRRLAVGVLLAAMAFTLLLFAAAGGDPVAGGLLSMPFWMAALAACAVLWAFWDAYRDSGERLVDRLSSAPGMATRRQVAAACGVREVMRTMVPSVLPAMLAAAMRERRMGGDPVWPRPWQAAMYVGECHHVGVWLSLEMHAYVLGPTRSGKTVTVVIPAVVEAPGFVLATSTRSDIISATRRLRERGVADPSTGARYGGRGRVHIFDPEGLGAADPLTRHNMRWTPLQGCEDPTTAMRRAQTLVGVGGLGQGSNNREWGVSAGGYIQALLYAAAISNLPISKCYEWSVSPRKALEAADLIREHTGEREMLRWADTIRGLETMDTRQRSSEWFGVRNAFAILADPKVRSTMDFSPRDPRLIDPRRMVEDHDTVYVLSRPKSQAGGGVNAGLFAVLLLDTFQEACQDLALSREASGPNLRKIEPPARFVLDELSNIETWGGLRNAITQGGGNGYQLLVVEQSRDMMVRDYDRETEQTVWNNCNRIMLGGVTDRDSLEWWGMQIGRHEVTRFESTWNPGQGPLGGVTERRGAEETVLPWELSRLPRGWMVVQPVREAPALVRAPHFMERGWWHDAEGDR
;
A
#
# COMPACT_ATOMS: atom_id res chain seq x y z
N MET A 1 -0.98 22.44 -22.47
CA MET A 1 -0.79 22.83 -23.88
C MET A 1 -2.08 22.53 -24.61
N ALA A 2 -2.89 23.52 -24.89
CA ALA A 2 -4.07 23.35 -25.71
C ALA A 2 -3.63 23.23 -27.17
N ASP A 3 -4.08 22.18 -27.83
CA ASP A 3 -3.82 21.97 -29.25
C ASP A 3 -4.62 22.97 -30.08
N VAL A 4 -3.93 23.76 -30.88
CA VAL A 4 -4.50 24.85 -31.70
C VAL A 4 -5.10 24.31 -33.02
N SER A 5 -5.07 22.97 -33.26
CA SER A 5 -5.43 22.36 -34.54
C SER A 5 -6.84 21.79 -34.64
N GLY A 6 -7.65 21.83 -33.58
CA GLY A 6 -9.05 21.30 -33.62
C GLY A 6 -9.15 19.78 -33.76
N ASP A 7 -8.03 19.06 -33.73
CA ASP A 7 -8.00 17.60 -33.75
C ASP A 7 -8.42 17.03 -32.37
N ARG A 8 -9.10 15.89 -32.40
CA ARG A 8 -9.50 15.18 -31.18
C ARG A 8 -8.27 14.88 -30.33
N PRO A 9 -8.35 15.03 -28.99
CA PRO A 9 -7.26 14.66 -28.09
C PRO A 9 -6.80 13.22 -28.36
N TRP A 10 -5.49 12.98 -28.37
CA TRP A 10 -4.88 11.68 -28.68
C TRP A 10 -5.45 10.49 -27.87
N TYR A 11 -5.92 10.74 -26.64
CA TYR A 11 -6.53 9.72 -25.79
C TYR A 11 -7.99 9.39 -26.19
N GLU A 12 -8.67 10.25 -26.95
CA GLU A 12 -10.03 9.94 -27.47
C GLU A 12 -9.97 8.95 -28.62
N GLU A 13 -8.85 8.86 -29.33
CA GLU A 13 -8.65 7.84 -30.35
C GLU A 13 -8.47 6.43 -29.75
N LEU A 14 -7.99 6.36 -28.49
CA LEU A 14 -7.90 5.14 -27.71
C LEU A 14 -9.19 4.84 -26.93
N ALA A 15 -10.18 5.74 -26.95
CA ALA A 15 -11.42 5.61 -26.17
C ALA A 15 -12.19 4.31 -26.44
N PRO A 16 -12.28 3.77 -27.67
CA PRO A 16 -12.94 2.49 -27.90
C PRO A 16 -12.26 1.31 -27.19
N ASP A 17 -10.92 1.31 -27.15
CA ASP A 17 -10.15 0.28 -26.45
C ASP A 17 -10.23 0.44 -24.95
N LEU A 18 -10.27 1.68 -24.45
CA LEU A 18 -10.36 2.00 -23.03
C LEU A 18 -11.78 1.81 -22.47
N GLU A 19 -12.82 2.04 -23.29
CA GLU A 19 -14.22 1.79 -22.91
C GLU A 19 -14.58 0.31 -23.01
N GLY A 20 -13.95 -0.44 -23.89
CA GLY A 20 -14.02 -1.90 -23.94
C GLY A 20 -13.50 -2.55 -22.66
N ASP A 21 -12.46 -1.98 -22.06
CA ASP A 21 -11.89 -2.40 -20.77
C ASP A 21 -12.82 -2.05 -19.59
N ALA A 22 -13.47 -0.88 -19.63
CA ALA A 22 -14.48 -0.50 -18.62
C ALA A 22 -15.81 -1.27 -18.77
N GLY A 23 -16.15 -1.70 -20.00
CA GLY A 23 -17.37 -2.45 -20.31
C GLY A 23 -17.26 -3.95 -20.02
N ARG A 24 -16.08 -4.53 -20.05
CA ARG A 24 -15.85 -5.94 -19.65
C ARG A 24 -15.93 -6.14 -18.15
N GLY A 25 -15.81 -5.09 -17.34
CA GLY A 25 -16.22 -5.07 -15.93
C GLY A 25 -17.71 -5.43 -15.73
N VAL A 26 -18.56 -5.35 -16.77
CA VAL A 26 -19.98 -5.73 -16.71
C VAL A 26 -20.18 -7.25 -16.69
N GLU A 27 -19.32 -8.05 -17.29
CA GLU A 27 -19.34 -9.51 -17.08
C GLU A 27 -18.81 -9.87 -15.68
N GLY A 28 -17.82 -9.15 -15.16
CA GLY A 28 -17.43 -9.17 -13.76
C GLY A 28 -18.61 -8.81 -12.84
N SER A 29 -19.49 -7.88 -13.22
CA SER A 29 -20.66 -7.50 -12.43
C SER A 29 -21.72 -8.61 -12.30
N ARG A 30 -21.86 -9.49 -13.30
CA ARG A 30 -22.74 -10.68 -13.19
C ARG A 30 -22.11 -11.76 -12.30
N VAL A 31 -20.80 -11.93 -12.36
CA VAL A 31 -20.07 -12.81 -11.42
C VAL A 31 -20.04 -12.19 -10.02
N ASP A 32 -19.97 -10.87 -9.94
CA ASP A 32 -19.94 -10.11 -8.69
C ASP A 32 -21.30 -10.06 -8.00
N SER A 33 -22.39 -9.92 -8.73
CA SER A 33 -23.74 -10.09 -8.16
C SER A 33 -23.97 -11.52 -7.64
N ARG A 34 -23.50 -12.55 -8.32
CA ARG A 34 -23.52 -13.93 -7.81
C ARG A 34 -22.65 -14.11 -6.56
N ARG A 35 -21.46 -13.45 -6.48
CA ARG A 35 -20.57 -13.53 -5.31
C ARG A 35 -21.12 -12.75 -4.11
N ARG A 36 -21.74 -11.58 -4.32
CA ARG A 36 -22.41 -10.82 -3.25
C ARG A 36 -23.58 -11.62 -2.67
N VAL A 37 -24.35 -12.21 -3.55
CA VAL A 37 -25.41 -13.12 -3.21
C VAL A 37 -24.88 -14.31 -2.41
N MET A 38 -23.72 -14.88 -2.79
CA MET A 38 -23.07 -15.97 -2.08
C MET A 38 -22.47 -15.54 -0.74
N ALA A 39 -22.07 -14.27 -0.58
CA ALA A 39 -21.55 -13.76 0.69
C ALA A 39 -22.69 -13.50 1.69
N VAL A 40 -23.80 -12.91 1.24
CA VAL A 40 -25.03 -12.78 2.05
C VAL A 40 -25.58 -14.14 2.41
N TRP A 41 -25.56 -15.08 1.46
CA TRP A 41 -25.97 -16.46 1.68
C TRP A 41 -25.07 -17.18 2.70
N ARG A 42 -23.75 -17.04 2.63
CA ARG A 42 -22.84 -17.59 3.64
C ARG A 42 -23.08 -16.98 5.03
N GLY A 43 -23.30 -15.67 5.11
CA GLY A 43 -23.66 -15.02 6.37
C GLY A 43 -25.03 -15.48 6.92
N PHE A 44 -25.94 -15.87 6.03
CA PHE A 44 -27.21 -16.48 6.39
C PHE A 44 -27.05 -17.97 6.76
N GLU A 45 -26.27 -18.74 6.00
CA GLU A 45 -25.92 -20.16 6.31
C GLU A 45 -25.28 -20.28 7.70
N ASP A 46 -24.44 -19.31 8.10
CA ASP A 46 -23.80 -19.27 9.40
C ASP A 46 -24.73 -18.76 10.53
N SER A 47 -25.91 -18.25 10.20
CA SER A 47 -26.89 -17.82 11.19
C SER A 47 -27.70 -19.00 11.72
N ARG A 48 -28.20 -18.92 12.97
CA ARG A 48 -29.07 -19.96 13.54
C ARG A 48 -30.29 -20.26 12.66
N ALA A 49 -30.84 -19.25 11.99
CA ALA A 49 -31.95 -19.39 11.07
C ALA A 49 -31.52 -20.03 9.74
N GLY A 50 -30.33 -19.73 9.25
CA GLY A 50 -29.76 -20.31 8.04
C GLY A 50 -29.40 -21.77 8.21
N VAL A 51 -28.76 -22.13 9.33
CA VAL A 51 -28.46 -23.51 9.70
C VAL A 51 -29.73 -24.34 9.78
N TRP A 52 -30.77 -23.82 10.44
CA TRP A 52 -32.06 -24.52 10.55
C TRP A 52 -32.74 -24.68 9.18
N LEU A 53 -32.71 -23.61 8.32
CA LEU A 53 -33.30 -23.68 6.97
C LEU A 53 -32.49 -24.58 6.03
N ALA A 54 -31.16 -24.58 6.10
CA ALA A 54 -30.30 -25.47 5.31
C ALA A 54 -30.51 -26.95 5.65
N GLU A 55 -30.79 -27.22 6.93
CA GLU A 55 -31.13 -28.59 7.38
C GLU A 55 -32.51 -29.06 6.89
N HIS A 56 -33.45 -28.12 6.61
CA HIS A 56 -34.86 -28.48 6.34
C HIS A 56 -35.38 -28.07 4.95
N THR A 57 -34.63 -27.29 4.15
CA THR A 57 -35.05 -26.86 2.80
C THR A 57 -33.89 -26.70 1.82
N ARG A 58 -34.11 -27.07 0.55
CA ARG A 58 -33.19 -26.82 -0.56
C ARG A 58 -33.58 -25.53 -1.32
N LEU A 59 -33.34 -24.34 -0.76
CA LEU A 59 -33.67 -23.07 -1.41
C LEU A 59 -32.44 -22.41 -2.06
N PRO A 60 -32.59 -21.79 -3.26
CA PRO A 60 -31.49 -21.12 -3.97
C PRO A 60 -31.20 -19.72 -3.43
N ALA A 61 -29.93 -19.32 -3.51
CA ALA A 61 -29.40 -18.06 -3.02
C ALA A 61 -29.62 -16.86 -3.96
N GLY A 62 -29.87 -15.70 -3.41
CA GLY A 62 -29.53 -14.41 -3.96
C GLY A 62 -30.53 -13.29 -4.07
N LEU A 63 -30.37 -12.24 -3.25
CA LEU A 63 -31.01 -10.93 -3.47
C LEU A 63 -30.09 -9.76 -3.08
N SER A 64 -29.95 -8.76 -3.97
CA SER A 64 -29.13 -7.55 -3.84
C SER A 64 -29.82 -6.40 -3.05
N ARG A 65 -29.21 -5.20 -2.98
CA ARG A 65 -29.72 -3.97 -2.31
C ARG A 65 -31.17 -3.61 -2.70
N GLU A 66 -31.56 -3.82 -3.95
CA GLU A 66 -32.94 -3.72 -4.39
C GLU A 66 -33.83 -4.74 -3.67
N GLY A 67 -33.23 -5.82 -3.17
CA GLY A 67 -33.86 -6.85 -2.38
C GLY A 67 -34.45 -6.37 -1.05
N SER A 68 -33.86 -5.38 -0.35
CA SER A 68 -34.43 -4.92 0.93
C SER A 68 -35.77 -4.17 0.74
N VAL A 69 -35.85 -3.36 -0.34
CA VAL A 69 -37.10 -2.72 -0.75
C VAL A 69 -38.03 -3.76 -1.37
N LEU A 70 -37.47 -4.67 -2.16
CA LEU A 70 -38.20 -5.78 -2.78
C LEU A 70 -38.77 -6.72 -1.71
N VAL A 71 -37.95 -7.11 -0.69
CA VAL A 71 -38.39 -7.94 0.44
C VAL A 71 -39.54 -7.31 1.20
N ARG A 72 -39.50 -6.02 1.48
CA ARG A 72 -40.63 -5.30 2.11
C ARG A 72 -41.84 -5.29 1.21
N ARG A 73 -41.67 -4.99 -0.09
CA ARG A 73 -42.78 -5.01 -1.08
C ARG A 73 -43.35 -6.40 -1.25
N LEU A 74 -42.50 -7.42 -1.29
CA LEU A 74 -42.94 -8.83 -1.35
C LEU A 74 -43.68 -9.24 -0.08
N ALA A 75 -43.20 -8.88 1.12
CA ALA A 75 -43.89 -9.17 2.36
C ALA A 75 -45.28 -8.51 2.40
N VAL A 76 -45.36 -7.24 2.04
CA VAL A 76 -46.67 -6.54 1.91
C VAL A 76 -47.54 -7.18 0.83
N GLY A 77 -46.97 -7.53 -0.31
CA GLY A 77 -47.69 -8.22 -1.39
C GLY A 77 -48.26 -9.58 -0.98
N VAL A 78 -47.47 -10.38 -0.24
CA VAL A 78 -47.87 -11.69 0.31
C VAL A 78 -49.03 -11.51 1.31
N LEU A 79 -48.94 -10.53 2.20
CA LEU A 79 -49.99 -10.25 3.17
C LEU A 79 -51.28 -9.76 2.48
N LEU A 80 -51.17 -8.86 1.48
CA LEU A 80 -52.31 -8.38 0.71
C LEU A 80 -52.94 -9.52 -0.11
N ALA A 81 -52.14 -10.40 -0.71
CA ALA A 81 -52.63 -11.57 -1.44
C ALA A 81 -53.36 -12.54 -0.51
N ALA A 82 -52.79 -12.82 0.69
CA ALA A 82 -53.45 -13.66 1.69
C ALA A 82 -54.76 -13.06 2.15
N MET A 83 -54.82 -11.74 2.34
CA MET A 83 -56.05 -11.02 2.72
C MET A 83 -57.11 -11.06 1.62
N ALA A 84 -56.72 -10.80 0.36
CA ALA A 84 -57.65 -10.86 -0.78
C ALA A 84 -58.19 -12.28 -0.99
N PHE A 85 -57.34 -13.29 -0.84
CA PHE A 85 -57.72 -14.69 -0.94
C PHE A 85 -58.65 -15.10 0.20
N THR A 86 -58.45 -14.59 1.41
CA THR A 86 -59.37 -14.81 2.54
C THR A 86 -60.74 -14.25 2.27
N LEU A 87 -60.83 -13.03 1.68
CA LEU A 87 -62.09 -12.41 1.29
C LEU A 87 -62.82 -13.23 0.20
N LEU A 88 -62.08 -13.78 -0.77
CA LEU A 88 -62.64 -14.65 -1.80
C LEU A 88 -63.19 -15.97 -1.22
N LEU A 89 -62.47 -16.59 -0.30
CA LEU A 89 -62.89 -17.82 0.39
C LEU A 89 -64.11 -17.56 1.27
N PHE A 90 -64.18 -16.40 1.94
CA PHE A 90 -65.32 -15.98 2.73
C PHE A 90 -66.57 -15.76 1.85
N ALA A 91 -66.40 -15.14 0.68
CA ALA A 91 -67.49 -15.00 -0.30
C ALA A 91 -67.94 -16.36 -0.87
N ALA A 92 -66.99 -17.24 -1.17
CA ALA A 92 -67.29 -18.61 -1.68
C ALA A 92 -67.98 -19.51 -0.64
N ALA A 93 -67.72 -19.28 0.65
CA ALA A 93 -68.34 -19.98 1.78
C ALA A 93 -69.76 -19.46 2.13
N GLY A 94 -70.35 -18.62 1.25
CA GLY A 94 -71.68 -18.10 1.46
C GLY A 94 -71.82 -17.14 2.64
N GLY A 95 -70.69 -16.57 3.12
CA GLY A 95 -70.68 -15.67 4.25
C GLY A 95 -70.53 -16.36 5.62
N ASP A 96 -70.37 -17.66 5.66
CA ASP A 96 -70.12 -18.40 6.92
C ASP A 96 -68.72 -18.09 7.47
N PRO A 97 -68.58 -17.40 8.63
CA PRO A 97 -67.29 -16.99 9.17
C PRO A 97 -66.44 -18.13 9.66
N VAL A 98 -67.05 -19.27 10.06
CA VAL A 98 -66.29 -20.43 10.58
C VAL A 98 -65.69 -21.23 9.43
N ALA A 99 -66.45 -21.50 8.40
CA ALA A 99 -65.98 -22.22 7.21
C ALA A 99 -64.91 -21.39 6.44
N GLY A 100 -65.14 -20.08 6.23
CA GLY A 100 -64.19 -19.17 5.58
C GLY A 100 -62.87 -19.04 6.37
N GLY A 101 -62.95 -18.96 7.70
CA GLY A 101 -61.78 -18.94 8.59
C GLY A 101 -60.94 -20.18 8.54
N LEU A 102 -61.55 -21.35 8.62
CA LEU A 102 -60.85 -22.63 8.54
C LEU A 102 -60.19 -22.89 7.18
N LEU A 103 -60.85 -22.53 6.08
CA LEU A 103 -60.27 -22.66 4.73
C LEU A 103 -59.10 -21.70 4.46
N SER A 104 -59.09 -20.49 5.10
CA SER A 104 -58.03 -19.52 4.94
C SER A 104 -56.81 -19.78 5.85
N MET A 105 -56.95 -20.59 6.91
CA MET A 105 -55.90 -20.82 7.89
C MET A 105 -54.55 -21.31 7.29
N PRO A 106 -54.49 -22.28 6.33
CA PRO A 106 -53.23 -22.72 5.74
C PRO A 106 -52.55 -21.61 4.92
N PHE A 107 -53.32 -20.70 4.31
CA PHE A 107 -52.77 -19.55 3.56
C PHE A 107 -52.16 -18.50 4.49
N TRP A 108 -52.78 -18.25 5.64
CA TRP A 108 -52.20 -17.35 6.66
C TRP A 108 -50.96 -17.97 7.30
N MET A 109 -50.96 -19.26 7.53
CA MET A 109 -49.76 -19.96 8.02
C MET A 109 -48.62 -19.85 6.99
N ALA A 110 -48.90 -20.07 5.71
CA ALA A 110 -47.91 -19.91 4.64
C ALA A 110 -47.41 -18.42 4.51
N ALA A 111 -48.31 -17.47 4.62
CA ALA A 111 -47.95 -16.04 4.59
C ALA A 111 -47.08 -15.64 5.79
N LEU A 112 -47.43 -16.09 6.99
CA LEU A 112 -46.62 -15.87 8.20
C LEU A 112 -45.27 -16.53 8.11
N ALA A 113 -45.18 -17.77 7.59
CA ALA A 113 -43.89 -18.45 7.35
C ALA A 113 -43.07 -17.69 6.33
N ALA A 114 -43.63 -17.21 5.21
CA ALA A 114 -42.96 -16.37 4.23
C ALA A 114 -42.45 -15.06 4.86
N CYS A 115 -43.28 -14.40 5.66
CA CYS A 115 -42.86 -13.18 6.38
C CYS A 115 -41.76 -13.45 7.40
N ALA A 116 -41.79 -14.58 8.09
CA ALA A 116 -40.72 -14.99 9.02
C ALA A 116 -39.39 -15.24 8.29
N VAL A 117 -39.44 -15.92 7.13
CA VAL A 117 -38.27 -16.10 6.26
C VAL A 117 -37.73 -14.75 5.76
N LEU A 118 -38.60 -13.87 5.27
CA LEU A 118 -38.24 -12.52 4.83
C LEU A 118 -37.66 -11.69 5.97
N TRP A 119 -38.20 -11.82 7.18
CA TRP A 119 -37.69 -11.15 8.36
C TRP A 119 -36.32 -11.69 8.78
N ALA A 120 -36.10 -13.00 8.75
CA ALA A 120 -34.80 -13.60 9.03
C ALA A 120 -33.74 -13.17 8.01
N PHE A 121 -34.10 -13.09 6.72
CA PHE A 121 -33.24 -12.50 5.68
C PHE A 121 -32.91 -11.02 5.96
N TRP A 122 -33.92 -10.23 6.37
CA TRP A 122 -33.71 -8.84 6.72
C TRP A 122 -32.80 -8.69 7.95
N ASP A 123 -32.96 -9.53 8.95
CA ASP A 123 -32.14 -9.49 10.16
C ASP A 123 -30.69 -9.86 9.85
N ALA A 124 -30.48 -10.91 9.07
CA ALA A 124 -29.14 -11.31 8.60
C ALA A 124 -28.47 -10.21 7.74
N TYR A 125 -29.24 -9.55 6.85
CA TYR A 125 -28.74 -8.43 6.05
C TYR A 125 -28.46 -7.20 6.92
N ARG A 126 -29.32 -6.91 7.90
CA ARG A 126 -29.18 -5.75 8.78
C ARG A 126 -27.83 -5.74 9.51
N ASP A 127 -27.36 -6.90 9.90
CA ASP A 127 -26.10 -7.07 10.65
C ASP A 127 -24.91 -7.44 9.74
N SER A 128 -25.13 -7.50 8.41
CA SER A 128 -24.08 -7.85 7.44
C SER A 128 -23.13 -6.69 7.17
N GLY A 129 -21.88 -7.03 6.84
CA GLY A 129 -20.88 -6.06 6.37
C GLY A 129 -21.31 -5.36 5.06
N GLU A 130 -22.15 -5.98 4.25
CA GLU A 130 -22.66 -5.40 2.98
C GLU A 130 -23.57 -4.19 3.22
N ARG A 131 -24.43 -4.27 4.23
CA ARG A 131 -25.25 -3.10 4.63
C ARG A 131 -24.39 -1.92 5.07
N LEU A 132 -23.31 -2.21 5.81
CA LEU A 132 -22.35 -1.19 6.21
C LEU A 132 -21.71 -0.53 4.98
N VAL A 133 -21.28 -1.33 4.02
CA VAL A 133 -20.70 -0.87 2.76
C VAL A 133 -21.71 0.00 1.96
N ASP A 134 -22.95 -0.47 1.81
CA ASP A 134 -24.00 0.26 1.11
C ASP A 134 -24.32 1.60 1.77
N ARG A 135 -24.37 1.63 3.10
CA ARG A 135 -24.57 2.86 3.86
C ARG A 135 -23.39 3.82 3.66
N LEU A 136 -22.15 3.34 3.84
CA LEU A 136 -20.95 4.15 3.70
C LEU A 136 -20.77 4.67 2.27
N SER A 137 -21.04 3.85 1.25
CA SER A 137 -20.90 4.24 -0.15
C SER A 137 -21.85 5.38 -0.56
N SER A 138 -22.99 5.48 0.12
CA SER A 138 -24.00 6.53 -0.12
C SER A 138 -23.96 7.67 0.90
N ALA A 139 -23.01 7.65 1.83
CA ALA A 139 -22.92 8.65 2.89
C ALA A 139 -22.51 10.02 2.34
N PRO A 140 -23.14 11.12 2.80
CA PRO A 140 -22.71 12.47 2.45
C PRO A 140 -21.24 12.66 2.78
N GLY A 141 -20.45 13.32 1.91
CA GLY A 141 -19.01 13.50 2.10
C GLY A 141 -18.13 12.37 1.55
N MET A 142 -18.71 11.19 1.26
CA MET A 142 -18.03 10.19 0.44
C MET A 142 -18.10 10.56 -1.03
N ALA A 143 -17.05 10.20 -1.78
CA ALA A 143 -16.95 10.52 -3.20
C ALA A 143 -18.07 9.86 -4.01
N THR A 144 -18.77 10.67 -4.78
CA THR A 144 -19.79 10.22 -5.75
C THR A 144 -19.12 9.58 -6.97
N ARG A 145 -19.86 8.77 -7.73
CA ARG A 145 -19.39 8.21 -9.01
C ARG A 145 -18.75 9.25 -9.93
N ARG A 146 -19.35 10.46 -10.02
CA ARG A 146 -18.84 11.56 -10.83
C ARG A 146 -17.48 12.06 -10.34
N GLN A 147 -17.33 12.26 -9.04
CA GLN A 147 -16.06 12.70 -8.43
C GLN A 147 -14.98 11.65 -8.62
N VAL A 148 -15.29 10.36 -8.38
CA VAL A 148 -14.33 9.26 -8.60
C VAL A 148 -13.89 9.21 -10.07
N ALA A 149 -14.81 9.29 -11.02
CA ALA A 149 -14.49 9.28 -12.44
C ALA A 149 -13.63 10.48 -12.86
N ALA A 150 -13.90 11.66 -12.29
CA ALA A 150 -13.16 12.89 -12.59
C ALA A 150 -11.76 12.93 -11.95
N ALA A 151 -11.57 12.30 -10.77
CA ALA A 151 -10.31 12.34 -10.04
C ALA A 151 -9.39 11.13 -10.32
N CYS A 152 -9.98 9.94 -10.47
CA CYS A 152 -9.26 8.66 -10.49
C CYS A 152 -9.68 7.73 -11.65
N GLY A 153 -10.61 8.14 -12.51
CA GLY A 153 -11.05 7.32 -13.64
C GLY A 153 -9.98 7.21 -14.73
N VAL A 154 -10.09 6.18 -15.57
CA VAL A 154 -9.11 5.90 -16.63
C VAL A 154 -8.92 7.07 -17.61
N ARG A 155 -9.99 7.81 -17.93
CA ARG A 155 -9.92 9.02 -18.77
C ARG A 155 -9.06 10.11 -18.13
N GLU A 156 -9.16 10.29 -16.82
CA GLU A 156 -8.34 11.26 -16.08
C GLU A 156 -6.88 10.82 -16.06
N VAL A 157 -6.61 9.52 -15.89
CA VAL A 157 -5.25 8.98 -16.01
C VAL A 157 -4.62 9.37 -17.35
N MET A 158 -5.33 9.15 -18.46
CA MET A 158 -4.81 9.47 -19.79
C MET A 158 -4.66 10.96 -20.01
N ARG A 159 -5.57 11.78 -19.48
CA ARG A 159 -5.59 13.23 -19.69
C ARG A 159 -4.53 13.98 -18.87
N THR A 160 -4.30 13.58 -17.62
CA THR A 160 -3.46 14.33 -16.67
C THR A 160 -2.29 13.54 -16.14
N MET A 161 -2.49 12.27 -15.76
CA MET A 161 -1.43 11.49 -15.12
C MET A 161 -0.37 11.02 -16.14
N VAL A 162 -0.78 10.54 -17.31
CA VAL A 162 0.18 10.13 -18.36
C VAL A 162 1.09 11.29 -18.77
N PRO A 163 0.61 12.50 -19.10
CA PRO A 163 1.49 13.61 -19.41
C PRO A 163 2.43 14.04 -18.27
N SER A 164 2.00 13.87 -17.03
CA SER A 164 2.80 14.23 -15.86
C SER A 164 3.83 13.14 -15.51
N VAL A 165 3.45 11.88 -15.57
CA VAL A 165 4.28 10.74 -15.14
C VAL A 165 5.23 10.27 -16.24
N LEU A 166 4.78 10.30 -17.51
CA LEU A 166 5.46 9.73 -18.69
C LEU A 166 5.67 10.78 -19.79
N PRO A 167 6.22 11.96 -19.49
CA PRO A 167 6.35 13.03 -20.47
C PRO A 167 7.25 12.64 -21.68
N ALA A 168 8.34 11.88 -21.45
CA ALA A 168 9.25 11.48 -22.52
C ALA A 168 8.64 10.40 -23.42
N MET A 169 7.99 9.38 -22.83
CA MET A 169 7.28 8.35 -23.60
C MET A 169 6.16 8.96 -24.45
N LEU A 170 5.38 9.87 -23.89
CA LEU A 170 4.31 10.57 -24.61
C LEU A 170 4.87 11.43 -25.74
N ALA A 171 5.95 12.18 -25.49
CA ALA A 171 6.60 13.01 -26.51
C ALA A 171 7.18 12.15 -27.66
N ALA A 172 7.73 10.97 -27.36
CA ALA A 172 8.22 10.03 -28.36
C ALA A 172 7.07 9.52 -29.25
N ALA A 173 5.96 9.07 -28.65
CA ALA A 173 4.79 8.62 -29.38
C ALA A 173 4.19 9.71 -30.27
N MET A 174 4.06 10.94 -29.77
CA MET A 174 3.59 12.09 -30.54
C MET A 174 4.53 12.44 -31.70
N ARG A 175 5.84 12.30 -31.54
CA ARG A 175 6.83 12.53 -32.61
C ARG A 175 6.68 11.49 -33.70
N GLU A 176 6.58 10.21 -33.34
CA GLU A 176 6.43 9.10 -34.27
C GLU A 176 5.16 9.26 -35.10
N ARG A 177 4.03 9.62 -34.48
CA ARG A 177 2.78 9.95 -35.18
C ARG A 177 2.94 11.09 -36.19
N ARG A 178 3.63 12.18 -35.80
CA ARG A 178 3.88 13.31 -36.73
C ARG A 178 4.71 12.92 -37.94
N MET A 179 5.57 11.90 -37.79
CA MET A 179 6.39 11.36 -38.86
C MET A 179 5.64 10.30 -39.70
N GLY A 180 4.36 10.05 -39.41
CA GLY A 180 3.54 9.06 -40.13
C GLY A 180 3.81 7.60 -39.73
N GLY A 181 4.51 7.37 -38.62
CA GLY A 181 4.73 6.05 -38.02
C GLY A 181 3.54 5.56 -37.19
N ASP A 182 3.66 4.33 -36.70
CA ASP A 182 2.69 3.70 -35.80
C ASP A 182 3.17 3.89 -34.34
N PRO A 183 2.62 4.87 -33.58
CA PRO A 183 3.13 5.21 -32.25
C PRO A 183 2.73 4.19 -31.20
N VAL A 184 3.66 3.85 -30.31
CA VAL A 184 3.37 3.10 -29.10
C VAL A 184 2.91 4.07 -28.02
N TRP A 185 1.58 4.19 -27.84
CA TRP A 185 1.01 5.07 -26.85
C TRP A 185 1.20 4.56 -25.42
N PRO A 186 1.52 5.44 -24.45
CA PRO A 186 1.52 5.09 -23.05
C PRO A 186 0.15 4.55 -22.59
N ARG A 187 0.15 3.56 -21.70
CA ARG A 187 -1.06 2.92 -21.19
C ARG A 187 -1.33 3.37 -19.74
N PRO A 188 -2.59 3.33 -19.25
CA PRO A 188 -2.96 3.78 -17.89
C PRO A 188 -2.12 3.16 -16.79
N TRP A 189 -1.88 1.86 -16.85
CA TRP A 189 -1.12 1.11 -15.86
C TRP A 189 0.37 1.49 -15.75
N GLN A 190 0.91 2.18 -16.77
CA GLN A 190 2.28 2.69 -16.74
C GLN A 190 2.40 4.01 -15.96
N ALA A 191 1.30 4.75 -15.81
CA ALA A 191 1.27 6.06 -15.14
C ALA A 191 0.53 6.05 -13.80
N ALA A 192 -0.29 5.03 -13.53
CA ALA A 192 -1.12 4.95 -12.33
C ALA A 192 -1.25 3.52 -11.80
N MET A 193 -1.41 3.42 -10.49
CA MET A 193 -1.66 2.16 -9.77
C MET A 193 -3.16 1.93 -9.65
N TYR A 194 -3.65 0.80 -10.14
CA TYR A 194 -5.03 0.39 -9.93
C TYR A 194 -5.22 -0.18 -8.53
N VAL A 195 -6.12 0.42 -7.75
CA VAL A 195 -6.37 -0.01 -6.37
C VAL A 195 -7.69 -0.76 -6.18
N GLY A 196 -8.62 -0.62 -7.10
CA GLY A 196 -9.92 -1.30 -7.04
C GLY A 196 -11.03 -0.49 -7.70
N GLU A 197 -12.28 -0.71 -7.29
CA GLU A 197 -13.45 -0.09 -7.87
C GLU A 197 -14.29 0.66 -6.83
N CYS A 198 -14.81 1.82 -7.21
CA CYS A 198 -15.80 2.58 -6.47
C CYS A 198 -16.95 2.93 -7.42
N HIS A 199 -18.20 2.59 -7.06
CA HIS A 199 -19.38 2.81 -7.92
C HIS A 199 -19.22 2.29 -9.36
N HIS A 200 -18.56 1.14 -9.55
CA HIS A 200 -18.21 0.56 -10.86
C HIS A 200 -17.29 1.44 -11.71
N VAL A 201 -16.51 2.29 -11.09
CA VAL A 201 -15.44 3.05 -11.72
C VAL A 201 -14.12 2.56 -11.15
N GLY A 202 -13.19 2.20 -12.03
CA GLY A 202 -11.83 1.85 -11.63
C GLY A 202 -11.14 3.05 -10.97
N VAL A 203 -10.54 2.81 -9.81
CA VAL A 203 -9.81 3.82 -9.04
C VAL A 203 -8.31 3.66 -9.28
N TRP A 204 -7.73 4.69 -9.87
CA TRP A 204 -6.33 4.75 -10.25
C TRP A 204 -5.61 5.87 -9.49
N LEU A 205 -4.49 5.56 -8.87
CA LEU A 205 -3.67 6.53 -8.15
C LEU A 205 -2.40 6.81 -8.95
N SER A 206 -2.11 8.08 -9.21
CA SER A 206 -0.92 8.50 -9.95
C SER A 206 0.37 7.95 -9.34
N LEU A 207 1.30 7.48 -10.18
CA LEU A 207 2.64 7.03 -9.75
C LEU A 207 3.57 8.20 -9.40
N GLU A 208 3.19 9.43 -9.69
CA GLU A 208 3.88 10.63 -9.21
C GLU A 208 3.61 10.91 -7.72
N MET A 209 2.47 10.41 -7.22
CA MET A 209 2.08 10.57 -5.82
C MET A 209 2.37 9.28 -5.04
N HIS A 210 2.96 9.42 -3.88
CA HIS A 210 3.19 8.31 -2.96
C HIS A 210 1.87 7.78 -2.39
N ALA A 211 1.87 6.60 -1.80
CA ALA A 211 0.72 6.04 -1.13
C ALA A 211 1.08 5.57 0.29
N TYR A 212 0.19 5.86 1.25
CA TYR A 212 0.30 5.42 2.64
C TYR A 212 -0.87 4.51 2.97
N VAL A 213 -0.58 3.28 3.34
CA VAL A 213 -1.56 2.22 3.58
C VAL A 213 -1.59 1.87 5.06
N LEU A 214 -2.75 2.03 5.67
CA LEU A 214 -3.02 1.62 7.04
C LEU A 214 -3.86 0.33 7.07
N GLY A 215 -3.38 -0.66 7.79
CA GLY A 215 -4.13 -1.88 8.01
C GLY A 215 -3.49 -2.75 9.06
N PRO A 216 -4.24 -3.21 10.07
CA PRO A 216 -3.71 -4.09 11.10
C PRO A 216 -3.31 -5.45 10.52
N THR A 217 -2.71 -6.29 11.34
CA THR A 217 -2.44 -7.69 10.97
C THR A 217 -3.74 -8.39 10.56
N ARG A 218 -3.67 -9.21 9.49
CA ARG A 218 -4.82 -9.96 8.94
C ARG A 218 -5.95 -9.11 8.32
N SER A 219 -5.75 -7.82 8.10
CA SER A 219 -6.71 -6.95 7.37
C SER A 219 -6.79 -7.26 5.87
N GLY A 220 -5.82 -8.00 5.33
CA GLY A 220 -5.73 -8.31 3.89
C GLY A 220 -4.78 -7.39 3.11
N LYS A 221 -4.07 -6.43 3.76
CA LYS A 221 -3.17 -5.48 3.10
C LYS A 221 -2.21 -6.12 2.09
N THR A 222 -1.59 -7.26 2.47
CA THR A 222 -0.62 -7.95 1.61
C THR A 222 -1.28 -8.46 0.32
N VAL A 223 -2.44 -9.11 0.43
CA VAL A 223 -3.12 -9.77 -0.70
C VAL A 223 -3.94 -8.81 -1.58
N THR A 224 -4.35 -7.65 -1.06
CA THR A 224 -5.15 -6.68 -1.82
C THR A 224 -4.35 -5.49 -2.33
N VAL A 225 -3.23 -5.13 -1.67
CA VAL A 225 -2.45 -3.94 -2.02
C VAL A 225 -0.99 -4.29 -2.36
N VAL A 226 -0.26 -4.98 -1.46
CA VAL A 226 1.19 -5.17 -1.59
C VAL A 226 1.54 -6.08 -2.77
N ILE A 227 0.97 -7.29 -2.85
CA ILE A 227 1.22 -8.23 -3.95
C ILE A 227 0.85 -7.61 -5.31
N PRO A 228 -0.36 -7.03 -5.52
CA PRO A 228 -0.66 -6.32 -6.74
C PRO A 228 0.32 -5.18 -7.04
N ALA A 229 0.70 -4.39 -6.05
CA ALA A 229 1.64 -3.28 -6.25
C ALA A 229 3.02 -3.76 -6.74
N VAL A 230 3.50 -4.92 -6.25
CA VAL A 230 4.76 -5.51 -6.73
C VAL A 230 4.61 -6.04 -8.15
N VAL A 231 3.56 -6.82 -8.44
CA VAL A 231 3.38 -7.45 -9.77
C VAL A 231 3.12 -6.41 -10.84
N GLU A 232 2.22 -5.47 -10.58
CA GLU A 232 1.73 -4.47 -11.55
C GLU A 232 2.65 -3.26 -11.71
N ALA A 233 3.79 -3.21 -11.02
CA ALA A 233 4.73 -2.11 -11.18
C ALA A 233 5.31 -2.08 -12.61
N PRO A 234 5.27 -0.90 -13.28
CA PRO A 234 5.68 -0.80 -14.69
C PRO A 234 7.20 -0.81 -14.89
N GLY A 235 7.96 -0.42 -13.87
CA GLY A 235 9.42 -0.30 -13.89
C GLY A 235 10.11 -1.13 -12.82
N PHE A 236 11.23 -0.62 -12.32
CA PHE A 236 11.98 -1.18 -11.20
C PHE A 236 11.11 -1.32 -9.95
N VAL A 237 11.33 -2.39 -9.19
CA VAL A 237 10.67 -2.62 -7.90
C VAL A 237 11.70 -2.91 -6.81
N LEU A 238 11.56 -2.24 -5.67
CA LEU A 238 12.19 -2.66 -4.43
C LEU A 238 11.09 -2.93 -3.41
N ALA A 239 11.03 -4.14 -2.87
CA ALA A 239 10.02 -4.54 -1.90
C ALA A 239 10.67 -5.03 -0.61
N THR A 240 10.32 -4.39 0.52
CA THR A 240 10.74 -4.86 1.86
C THR A 240 9.70 -5.78 2.46
N SER A 241 10.11 -6.75 3.25
CA SER A 241 9.20 -7.59 4.03
C SER A 241 9.90 -8.23 5.23
N THR A 242 9.13 -8.54 6.25
CA THR A 242 9.57 -9.36 7.39
C THR A 242 9.36 -10.86 7.15
N ARG A 243 8.75 -11.24 6.01
CA ARG A 243 8.41 -12.62 5.63
C ARG A 243 8.68 -12.87 4.15
N SER A 244 8.80 -14.13 3.77
CA SER A 244 9.03 -14.55 2.39
C SER A 244 7.76 -14.70 1.54
N ASP A 245 6.56 -14.48 2.10
CA ASP A 245 5.26 -14.68 1.42
C ASP A 245 5.09 -13.78 0.18
N ILE A 246 5.51 -12.52 0.25
CA ILE A 246 5.49 -11.61 -0.91
C ILE A 246 6.37 -12.15 -2.03
N ILE A 247 7.58 -12.62 -1.71
CA ILE A 247 8.53 -13.17 -2.70
C ILE A 247 7.94 -14.43 -3.34
N SER A 248 7.46 -15.36 -2.52
CA SER A 248 6.85 -16.61 -2.99
C SER A 248 5.67 -16.38 -3.94
N ALA A 249 4.87 -15.33 -3.68
CA ALA A 249 3.73 -14.98 -4.52
C ALA A 249 4.10 -14.25 -5.82
N THR A 250 5.19 -13.47 -5.83
CA THR A 250 5.41 -12.48 -6.90
C THR A 250 6.68 -12.73 -7.73
N ARG A 251 7.68 -13.44 -7.20
CA ARG A 251 8.97 -13.64 -7.87
C ARG A 251 8.85 -14.18 -9.28
N ARG A 252 8.17 -15.33 -9.46
CA ARG A 252 8.01 -15.95 -10.79
C ARG A 252 7.29 -15.03 -11.78
N LEU A 253 6.30 -14.27 -11.30
CA LEU A 253 5.53 -13.33 -12.11
C LEU A 253 6.42 -12.16 -12.57
N ARG A 254 7.31 -11.69 -11.71
CA ARG A 254 8.27 -10.63 -12.06
C ARG A 254 9.37 -11.13 -12.99
N GLU A 255 9.86 -12.36 -12.82
CA GLU A 255 10.92 -12.94 -13.65
C GLU A 255 10.47 -13.19 -15.11
N ARG A 256 9.32 -13.83 -15.32
CA ARG A 256 8.86 -14.19 -16.68
C ARG A 256 7.84 -13.24 -17.27
N GLY A 257 7.25 -12.40 -16.45
CA GLY A 257 6.13 -11.55 -16.82
C GLY A 257 4.80 -12.30 -16.87
N VAL A 258 3.73 -11.54 -16.76
CA VAL A 258 2.36 -12.03 -16.78
C VAL A 258 1.48 -11.08 -17.59
N ALA A 259 0.61 -11.61 -18.42
CA ALA A 259 -0.34 -10.84 -19.21
C ALA A 259 -1.65 -10.67 -18.42
N ASP A 260 -2.27 -9.53 -18.56
CA ASP A 260 -3.63 -9.26 -18.09
C ASP A 260 -4.54 -9.10 -19.33
N PRO A 261 -5.32 -10.15 -19.66
CA PRO A 261 -6.21 -10.11 -20.82
C PRO A 261 -7.31 -9.03 -20.70
N SER A 262 -7.65 -8.62 -19.46
CA SER A 262 -8.71 -7.62 -19.24
C SER A 262 -8.26 -6.20 -19.58
N THR A 263 -6.98 -5.89 -19.40
CA THR A 263 -6.40 -4.55 -19.62
C THR A 263 -5.42 -4.51 -20.79
N GLY A 264 -5.07 -5.66 -21.36
CA GLY A 264 -4.01 -5.79 -22.36
C GLY A 264 -2.61 -5.47 -21.80
N ALA A 265 -2.48 -5.34 -20.47
CA ALA A 265 -1.21 -5.05 -19.83
C ALA A 265 -0.31 -6.29 -19.77
N ARG A 266 1.00 -6.05 -19.81
CA ARG A 266 2.00 -7.06 -19.50
C ARG A 266 2.90 -6.54 -18.39
N TYR A 267 2.81 -7.19 -17.24
CA TYR A 267 3.56 -6.84 -16.04
C TYR A 267 4.78 -7.74 -15.88
N GLY A 268 5.91 -7.21 -15.38
CA GLY A 268 7.14 -7.97 -15.18
C GLY A 268 7.82 -8.45 -16.48
N GLY A 269 8.70 -9.44 -16.39
CA GLY A 269 9.37 -10.09 -17.52
C GLY A 269 10.42 -9.25 -18.24
N ARG A 270 10.85 -8.12 -17.67
CA ARG A 270 11.83 -7.21 -18.28
C ARG A 270 13.18 -7.27 -17.59
N GLY A 271 13.20 -7.32 -16.28
CA GLY A 271 14.38 -7.33 -15.45
C GLY A 271 14.62 -8.66 -14.73
N ARG A 272 15.70 -8.71 -13.97
CA ARG A 272 16.08 -9.85 -13.12
C ARG A 272 15.49 -9.68 -11.73
N VAL A 273 15.46 -10.79 -10.97
CA VAL A 273 15.03 -10.77 -9.58
C VAL A 273 16.20 -11.03 -8.65
N HIS A 274 16.37 -10.11 -7.71
CA HIS A 274 17.41 -10.12 -6.70
C HIS A 274 16.79 -10.20 -5.31
N ILE A 275 17.38 -11.01 -4.42
CA ILE A 275 16.90 -11.20 -3.05
C ILE A 275 18.05 -10.91 -2.10
N PHE A 276 17.88 -9.90 -1.26
CA PHE A 276 18.75 -9.57 -0.14
C PHE A 276 18.14 -10.11 1.15
N ASP A 277 18.71 -11.18 1.67
CA ASP A 277 18.27 -11.87 2.89
C ASP A 277 19.50 -12.24 3.75
N PRO A 278 20.06 -11.27 4.47
CA PRO A 278 21.28 -11.49 5.24
C PRO A 278 21.06 -12.44 6.42
N GLU A 279 19.85 -12.55 6.93
CA GLU A 279 19.53 -13.40 8.09
C GLU A 279 19.02 -14.80 7.70
N GLY A 280 18.80 -15.04 6.40
CA GLY A 280 18.37 -16.33 5.86
C GLY A 280 16.94 -16.72 6.23
N LEU A 281 16.04 -15.76 6.27
CA LEU A 281 14.61 -15.96 6.51
C LEU A 281 13.96 -16.81 5.41
N GLY A 282 14.40 -16.64 4.17
CA GLY A 282 13.96 -17.37 3.00
C GLY A 282 14.82 -18.58 2.63
N ALA A 283 15.79 -18.97 3.43
CA ALA A 283 16.80 -19.97 3.06
C ALA A 283 16.23 -21.38 2.82
N ALA A 284 15.09 -21.70 3.40
CA ALA A 284 14.45 -23.02 3.27
C ALA A 284 13.89 -23.28 1.87
N ASP A 285 13.44 -22.23 1.17
CA ASP A 285 12.87 -22.33 -0.18
C ASP A 285 13.88 -21.77 -1.21
N PRO A 286 14.25 -22.53 -2.25
CA PRO A 286 15.13 -22.06 -3.31
C PRO A 286 14.63 -20.78 -3.99
N LEU A 287 13.31 -20.57 -4.04
CA LEU A 287 12.70 -19.38 -4.65
C LEU A 287 12.90 -18.10 -3.81
N THR A 288 13.12 -18.23 -2.52
CA THR A 288 13.26 -17.08 -1.61
C THR A 288 14.67 -16.92 -1.06
N ARG A 289 15.60 -17.76 -1.53
CA ARG A 289 17.00 -17.75 -1.08
C ARG A 289 17.73 -16.49 -1.55
N HIS A 290 18.58 -15.96 -0.67
CA HIS A 290 19.51 -14.87 -0.96
C HIS A 290 20.35 -15.15 -2.23
N ASN A 291 20.38 -14.19 -3.15
CA ASN A 291 21.14 -14.30 -4.40
C ASN A 291 21.82 -12.99 -4.81
N MET A 292 21.71 -11.94 -4.00
CA MET A 292 22.24 -10.61 -4.31
C MET A 292 23.68 -10.44 -3.84
N ARG A 293 24.53 -9.89 -4.69
CA ARG A 293 25.91 -9.54 -4.35
C ARG A 293 26.02 -8.04 -4.19
N TRP A 294 26.05 -7.60 -2.98
CA TRP A 294 26.17 -6.19 -2.61
C TRP A 294 27.04 -6.04 -1.37
N THR A 295 27.72 -4.93 -1.25
CA THR A 295 28.48 -4.57 -0.05
C THR A 295 28.19 -3.12 0.33
N PRO A 296 28.07 -2.78 1.64
CA PRO A 296 27.95 -1.41 2.09
C PRO A 296 29.12 -0.50 1.71
N LEU A 297 30.25 -1.08 1.31
CA LEU A 297 31.45 -0.34 0.90
C LEU A 297 31.43 0.14 -0.55
N GLN A 298 30.52 -0.37 -1.37
CA GLN A 298 30.43 -0.01 -2.79
C GLN A 298 30.16 1.49 -2.95
N GLY A 299 31.08 2.21 -3.60
CA GLY A 299 31.02 3.67 -3.80
C GLY A 299 31.56 4.51 -2.63
N CYS A 300 32.01 3.89 -1.53
CA CYS A 300 32.63 4.61 -0.41
C CYS A 300 34.05 5.13 -0.71
N GLU A 301 34.57 4.92 -1.91
CA GLU A 301 35.75 5.61 -2.44
C GLU A 301 35.46 7.10 -2.64
N ASP A 302 34.19 7.48 -2.85
CA ASP A 302 33.74 8.85 -2.76
C ASP A 302 33.50 9.23 -1.30
N PRO A 303 34.18 10.28 -0.79
CA PRO A 303 34.01 10.72 0.59
C PRO A 303 32.58 11.07 0.95
N THR A 304 31.82 11.65 0.02
CA THR A 304 30.43 12.05 0.25
C THR A 304 29.55 10.83 0.50
N THR A 305 29.76 9.76 -0.26
CA THR A 305 29.05 8.47 -0.08
C THR A 305 29.44 7.81 1.26
N ALA A 306 30.72 7.80 1.63
CA ALA A 306 31.16 7.30 2.91
C ALA A 306 30.53 8.06 4.10
N MET A 307 30.45 9.40 4.02
CA MET A 307 29.78 10.24 5.02
C MET A 307 28.29 9.91 5.15
N ARG A 308 27.56 9.83 4.05
CA ARG A 308 26.12 9.50 4.06
C ARG A 308 25.86 8.15 4.67
N ARG A 309 26.60 7.11 4.28
CA ARG A 309 26.45 5.78 4.85
C ARG A 309 26.79 5.73 6.33
N ALA A 310 27.82 6.47 6.76
CA ALA A 310 28.13 6.59 8.17
C ALA A 310 27.00 7.24 8.96
N GLN A 311 26.36 8.27 8.41
CA GLN A 311 25.18 8.93 9.04
C GLN A 311 23.99 7.95 9.16
N THR A 312 23.73 7.14 8.14
CA THR A 312 22.68 6.10 8.19
C THR A 312 23.01 5.06 9.27
N LEU A 313 24.25 4.59 9.33
CA LEU A 313 24.70 3.64 10.35
C LEU A 313 24.55 4.16 11.79
N VAL A 314 24.84 5.44 12.01
CA VAL A 314 24.67 6.10 13.32
C VAL A 314 23.19 6.29 13.66
N GLY A 315 22.38 6.74 12.69
CA GLY A 315 20.97 7.02 12.90
C GLY A 315 20.18 5.79 13.32
N VAL A 316 20.45 4.66 12.69
CA VAL A 316 19.84 3.37 12.99
C VAL A 316 20.29 2.79 14.33
N GLY A 317 21.54 2.98 14.70
CA GLY A 317 22.10 2.50 15.98
C GLY A 317 21.51 3.19 17.24
N GLY A 318 20.48 4.04 17.08
CA GLY A 318 19.83 4.75 18.19
C GLY A 318 20.69 5.83 18.84
N LEU A 319 21.87 6.09 18.30
CA LEU A 319 22.84 7.05 18.84
C LEU A 319 22.49 8.50 18.53
N GLY A 320 21.50 8.73 17.65
CA GLY A 320 21.01 10.07 17.28
C GLY A 320 19.77 10.53 18.02
N GLN A 321 19.14 9.69 18.84
CA GLN A 321 17.89 10.00 19.52
C GLN A 321 18.14 10.51 20.96
N GLY A 322 17.70 11.76 21.21
CA GLY A 322 17.88 12.46 22.49
C GLY A 322 19.04 13.45 22.47
N SER A 323 18.90 14.54 23.25
CA SER A 323 19.87 15.65 23.26
C SER A 323 21.30 15.22 23.65
N ASN A 324 21.44 14.29 24.59
CA ASN A 324 22.74 13.80 25.05
C ASN A 324 23.37 12.76 24.10
N ASN A 325 22.57 12.06 23.29
CA ASN A 325 23.07 11.06 22.37
C ASN A 325 23.48 11.65 21.01
N ARG A 326 23.07 12.86 20.70
CA ARG A 326 23.37 13.52 19.42
C ARG A 326 24.87 13.82 19.27
N GLU A 327 25.54 14.27 20.32
CA GLU A 327 26.99 14.55 20.31
C GLU A 327 27.79 13.25 20.09
N TRP A 328 27.41 12.16 20.79
CA TRP A 328 28.02 10.84 20.61
C TRP A 328 27.81 10.28 19.20
N GLY A 329 26.62 10.53 18.61
CA GLY A 329 26.32 10.15 17.24
C GLY A 329 27.21 10.87 16.23
N VAL A 330 27.41 12.16 16.37
CA VAL A 330 28.28 12.96 15.48
C VAL A 330 29.72 12.45 15.56
N SER A 331 30.22 12.20 16.75
CA SER A 331 31.58 11.68 16.97
C SER A 331 31.77 10.31 16.35
N ALA A 332 30.86 9.36 16.60
CA ALA A 332 30.91 8.02 16.02
C ALA A 332 30.82 8.06 14.48
N GLY A 333 30.02 8.95 13.92
CA GLY A 333 29.91 9.15 12.47
C GLY A 333 31.25 9.50 11.82
N GLY A 334 32.05 10.35 12.46
CA GLY A 334 33.38 10.73 11.99
C GLY A 334 34.35 9.54 11.92
N TYR A 335 34.30 8.63 12.89
CA TYR A 335 35.10 7.40 12.85
C TYR A 335 34.58 6.42 11.80
N ILE A 336 33.27 6.18 11.77
CA ILE A 336 32.65 5.22 10.83
C ILE A 336 32.93 5.62 9.38
N GLN A 337 32.77 6.89 9.01
CA GLN A 337 33.07 7.35 7.65
C GLN A 337 34.53 7.10 7.25
N ALA A 338 35.47 7.32 8.17
CA ALA A 338 36.88 7.07 7.92
C ALA A 338 37.18 5.58 7.75
N LEU A 339 36.52 4.69 8.53
CA LEU A 339 36.69 3.23 8.39
C LEU A 339 36.11 2.73 7.05
N LEU A 340 34.90 3.20 6.65
CA LEU A 340 34.28 2.84 5.37
C LEU A 340 35.15 3.30 4.20
N TYR A 341 35.60 4.54 4.23
CA TYR A 341 36.49 5.10 3.20
C TYR A 341 37.81 4.34 3.11
N ALA A 342 38.49 4.09 4.23
CA ALA A 342 39.74 3.34 4.26
C ALA A 342 39.58 1.94 3.64
N ALA A 343 38.51 1.22 3.99
CA ALA A 343 38.24 -0.10 3.43
C ALA A 343 37.99 -0.04 1.92
N ALA A 344 37.23 0.97 1.47
CA ALA A 344 36.86 1.11 0.06
C ALA A 344 38.06 1.47 -0.82
N ILE A 345 38.85 2.48 -0.45
CA ILE A 345 40.05 2.86 -1.24
C ILE A 345 41.09 1.77 -1.32
N SER A 346 41.21 0.97 -0.25
CA SER A 346 42.13 -0.17 -0.16
C SER A 346 41.55 -1.48 -0.70
N ASN A 347 40.33 -1.43 -1.27
CA ASN A 347 39.64 -2.59 -1.84
C ASN A 347 39.45 -3.77 -0.87
N LEU A 348 39.22 -3.47 0.41
CA LEU A 348 39.01 -4.44 1.48
C LEU A 348 37.52 -4.73 1.70
N PRO A 349 37.14 -5.94 2.14
CA PRO A 349 35.76 -6.28 2.42
C PRO A 349 35.26 -5.68 3.74
N ILE A 350 33.93 -5.71 3.95
CA ILE A 350 33.29 -5.13 5.14
C ILE A 350 33.72 -5.80 6.45
N SER A 351 34.19 -7.03 6.40
CA SER A 351 34.78 -7.72 7.55
C SER A 351 35.95 -6.97 8.17
N LYS A 352 36.71 -6.19 7.37
CA LYS A 352 37.77 -5.32 7.90
C LYS A 352 37.21 -4.18 8.76
N CYS A 353 36.11 -3.53 8.35
CA CYS A 353 35.45 -2.53 9.18
C CYS A 353 34.99 -3.13 10.52
N TYR A 354 34.45 -4.36 10.50
CA TYR A 354 34.13 -5.09 11.73
C TYR A 354 35.37 -5.35 12.58
N GLU A 355 36.45 -5.83 11.99
CA GLU A 355 37.70 -6.07 12.71
C GLU A 355 38.25 -4.80 13.37
N TRP A 356 38.24 -3.67 12.66
CA TRP A 356 38.68 -2.39 13.20
C TRP A 356 37.75 -1.89 14.30
N SER A 357 36.41 -2.10 14.17
CA SER A 357 35.45 -1.67 15.16
C SER A 357 35.61 -2.31 16.54
N VAL A 358 36.28 -3.47 16.64
CA VAL A 358 36.47 -4.20 17.90
C VAL A 358 37.29 -3.38 18.91
N SER A 359 38.29 -2.62 18.44
CA SER A 359 39.05 -1.74 19.32
C SER A 359 39.70 -0.58 18.57
N PRO A 360 39.85 0.60 19.22
CA PRO A 360 40.53 1.76 18.64
C PRO A 360 41.95 1.47 18.12
N ARG A 361 42.68 0.57 18.78
CA ARG A 361 44.04 0.19 18.33
C ARG A 361 44.04 -0.49 16.96
N LYS A 362 43.05 -1.34 16.69
CA LYS A 362 42.91 -1.98 15.37
C LYS A 362 42.56 -0.99 14.28
N ALA A 363 41.80 0.04 14.62
CA ALA A 363 41.39 1.09 13.68
C ALA A 363 42.57 1.97 13.21
N LEU A 364 43.73 1.96 13.88
CA LEU A 364 44.92 2.68 13.42
C LEU A 364 45.39 2.20 12.04
N GLU A 365 45.20 0.93 11.72
CA GLU A 365 45.45 0.38 10.39
C GLU A 365 44.66 1.15 9.32
N ALA A 366 43.39 1.50 9.58
CA ALA A 366 42.58 2.31 8.66
C ALA A 366 43.19 3.71 8.46
N ALA A 367 43.70 4.35 9.52
CA ALA A 367 44.35 5.64 9.41
C ALA A 367 45.65 5.57 8.58
N ASP A 368 46.39 4.50 8.69
CA ASP A 368 47.60 4.27 7.89
C ASP A 368 47.25 4.07 6.42
N LEU A 369 46.24 3.25 6.12
CA LEU A 369 45.76 3.02 4.76
C LEU A 369 45.27 4.32 4.10
N ILE A 370 44.54 5.19 4.81
CA ILE A 370 44.14 6.51 4.26
C ILE A 370 45.40 7.29 3.88
N ARG A 371 46.42 7.37 4.73
CA ARG A 371 47.66 8.12 4.46
C ARG A 371 48.47 7.55 3.31
N GLU A 372 48.42 6.22 3.13
CA GLU A 372 49.12 5.54 2.04
C GLU A 372 48.44 5.78 0.68
N HIS A 373 47.11 5.82 0.63
CA HIS A 373 46.34 5.87 -0.62
C HIS A 373 45.95 7.25 -1.08
N THR A 374 45.99 8.28 -0.20
CA THR A 374 45.58 9.64 -0.58
C THR A 374 46.50 10.72 0.01
N GLY A 375 46.72 11.79 -0.77
CA GLY A 375 47.36 13.02 -0.34
C GLY A 375 46.37 14.15 -0.05
N GLU A 376 45.08 13.90 -0.18
CA GLU A 376 44.04 14.93 0.00
C GLU A 376 43.95 15.35 1.48
N ARG A 377 44.08 16.64 1.71
CA ARG A 377 44.16 17.23 3.05
C ARG A 377 42.95 16.88 3.95
N GLU A 378 41.73 16.85 3.36
CA GLU A 378 40.50 16.51 4.10
C GLU A 378 40.50 15.04 4.53
N MET A 379 40.93 14.13 3.68
CA MET A 379 41.04 12.71 4.00
C MET A 379 42.10 12.42 5.03
N LEU A 380 43.21 13.15 4.98
CA LEU A 380 44.24 13.06 6.02
C LEU A 380 43.71 13.50 7.40
N ARG A 381 42.80 14.48 7.47
CA ARG A 381 42.12 14.82 8.74
C ARG A 381 41.26 13.65 9.29
N TRP A 382 40.65 12.84 8.44
CA TRP A 382 39.93 11.64 8.89
C TRP A 382 40.90 10.62 9.52
N ALA A 383 42.06 10.44 8.92
CA ALA A 383 43.13 9.61 9.51
C ALA A 383 43.60 10.19 10.86
N ASP A 384 43.76 11.52 10.95
CA ASP A 384 44.15 12.19 12.19
C ASP A 384 43.10 12.05 13.29
N THR A 385 41.81 12.05 12.92
CA THR A 385 40.68 11.82 13.87
C THR A 385 40.81 10.44 14.53
N ILE A 386 41.08 9.40 13.74
CA ILE A 386 41.30 8.05 14.28
C ILE A 386 42.54 8.03 15.19
N ARG A 387 43.68 8.64 14.77
CA ARG A 387 44.90 8.69 15.57
C ARG A 387 44.77 9.49 16.85
N GLY A 388 43.88 10.50 16.88
CA GLY A 388 43.53 11.28 18.07
C GLY A 388 43.05 10.42 19.24
N LEU A 389 42.48 9.25 18.96
CA LEU A 389 42.04 8.29 19.98
C LEU A 389 43.21 7.76 20.85
N GLU A 390 44.45 7.75 20.33
CA GLU A 390 45.59 7.31 21.10
C GLU A 390 45.94 8.27 22.25
N THR A 391 45.69 9.56 22.08
CA THR A 391 45.99 10.59 23.08
C THR A 391 44.88 10.77 24.11
N MET A 392 43.73 10.16 23.93
CA MET A 392 42.59 10.20 24.85
C MET A 392 42.82 9.27 26.05
N ASP A 393 42.28 9.66 27.21
CA ASP A 393 42.21 8.74 28.35
C ASP A 393 41.32 7.53 28.04
N THR A 394 41.51 6.44 28.77
CA THR A 394 40.85 5.14 28.51
C THR A 394 39.32 5.25 28.61
N ARG A 395 38.77 6.05 29.50
CA ARG A 395 37.33 6.18 29.73
C ARG A 395 36.71 6.97 28.59
N GLN A 396 37.28 8.09 28.22
CA GLN A 396 36.81 8.92 27.11
C GLN A 396 36.86 8.12 25.79
N ARG A 397 38.00 7.49 25.50
CA ARG A 397 38.17 6.64 24.32
C ARG A 397 37.15 5.52 24.21
N SER A 398 36.84 4.85 25.32
CA SER A 398 35.84 3.77 25.35
C SER A 398 34.43 4.31 25.08
N SER A 399 34.09 5.49 25.58
CA SER A 399 32.82 6.16 25.35
C SER A 399 32.66 6.58 23.89
N GLU A 400 33.68 7.22 23.32
CA GLU A 400 33.70 7.62 21.90
C GLU A 400 33.55 6.43 20.94
N TRP A 401 34.22 5.29 21.29
CA TRP A 401 34.22 4.11 20.44
C TRP A 401 32.97 3.22 20.55
N PHE A 402 32.14 3.47 21.55
CA PHE A 402 30.93 2.67 21.79
C PHE A 402 29.97 2.70 20.59
N GLY A 403 29.77 3.87 19.98
CA GLY A 403 28.95 4.03 18.79
C GLY A 403 29.46 3.27 17.58
N VAL A 404 30.79 3.27 17.37
CA VAL A 404 31.43 2.52 16.27
C VAL A 404 31.22 1.02 16.45
N ARG A 405 31.41 0.50 17.66
CA ARG A 405 31.17 -0.92 17.95
C ARG A 405 29.72 -1.34 17.69
N ASN A 406 28.76 -0.51 18.09
CA ASN A 406 27.35 -0.79 17.89
C ASN A 406 26.97 -0.81 16.40
N ALA A 407 27.48 0.13 15.61
CA ALA A 407 27.20 0.20 14.19
C ALA A 407 27.61 -1.07 13.41
N PHE A 408 28.69 -1.73 13.82
CA PHE A 408 29.19 -2.94 13.19
C PHE A 408 28.88 -4.23 13.96
N ALA A 409 28.16 -4.17 15.08
CA ALA A 409 27.95 -5.31 15.98
C ALA A 409 27.26 -6.51 15.30
N ILE A 410 26.31 -6.26 14.38
CA ILE A 410 25.61 -7.33 13.64
C ILE A 410 26.55 -8.15 12.76
N LEU A 411 27.67 -7.58 12.32
CA LEU A 411 28.69 -8.30 11.54
C LEU A 411 29.49 -9.33 12.35
N ALA A 412 29.26 -9.40 13.67
CA ALA A 412 29.75 -10.50 14.50
C ALA A 412 29.12 -11.83 14.07
N ASP A 413 27.89 -11.83 13.55
CA ASP A 413 27.29 -13.02 12.95
C ASP A 413 27.99 -13.36 11.62
N PRO A 414 28.68 -14.50 11.51
CA PRO A 414 29.37 -14.90 10.29
C PRO A 414 28.44 -15.09 9.11
N LYS A 415 27.17 -15.49 9.36
CA LYS A 415 26.17 -15.69 8.33
C LYS A 415 25.77 -14.35 7.70
N VAL A 416 25.43 -13.37 8.51
CA VAL A 416 25.11 -12.01 8.04
C VAL A 416 26.32 -11.41 7.33
N ARG A 417 27.48 -11.46 7.93
CA ARG A 417 28.71 -10.91 7.35
C ARG A 417 29.01 -11.51 5.97
N SER A 418 28.92 -12.83 5.81
CA SER A 418 29.25 -13.52 4.55
C SER A 418 28.36 -13.12 3.37
N THR A 419 27.17 -12.59 3.61
CA THR A 419 26.27 -12.11 2.53
C THR A 419 26.72 -10.79 1.91
N MET A 420 27.62 -10.04 2.59
CA MET A 420 28.08 -8.70 2.18
C MET A 420 29.62 -8.58 2.14
N ASP A 421 30.33 -9.66 2.43
CA ASP A 421 31.82 -9.67 2.55
C ASP A 421 32.47 -9.76 1.18
N PHE A 422 32.23 -8.76 0.37
CA PHE A 422 32.80 -8.60 -0.96
C PHE A 422 33.74 -7.39 -0.99
N SER A 423 34.78 -7.47 -1.82
CA SER A 423 35.57 -6.31 -2.18
C SER A 423 34.72 -5.28 -2.90
N PRO A 424 34.84 -3.97 -2.60
CA PRO A 424 34.04 -2.90 -3.27
C PRO A 424 34.18 -2.85 -4.79
N ARG A 425 35.28 -3.37 -5.33
CA ARG A 425 35.58 -3.42 -6.76
C ARG A 425 35.33 -4.80 -7.38
N ASP A 426 34.63 -5.73 -6.69
CA ASP A 426 34.24 -7.01 -7.29
C ASP A 426 33.32 -6.75 -8.48
N PRO A 427 33.70 -7.17 -9.72
CA PRO A 427 32.90 -6.91 -10.92
C PRO A 427 31.55 -7.62 -10.92
N ARG A 428 31.30 -8.51 -9.97
CA ARG A 428 30.03 -9.24 -9.82
C ARG A 428 29.06 -8.55 -8.87
N LEU A 429 29.44 -7.42 -8.27
CA LEU A 429 28.51 -6.61 -7.49
C LEU A 429 27.40 -6.07 -8.38
N ILE A 430 26.25 -5.81 -7.76
CA ILE A 430 25.15 -5.15 -8.44
C ILE A 430 25.54 -3.74 -8.88
N ASP A 431 24.95 -3.29 -9.98
CA ASP A 431 24.93 -1.88 -10.38
C ASP A 431 23.51 -1.33 -10.16
N PRO A 432 23.27 -0.56 -9.09
CA PRO A 432 21.94 -0.07 -8.76
C PRO A 432 21.31 0.80 -9.86
N ARG A 433 22.09 1.61 -10.57
CA ARG A 433 21.59 2.46 -11.67
C ARG A 433 21.10 1.61 -12.83
N ARG A 434 21.91 0.65 -13.24
CA ARG A 434 21.55 -0.28 -14.30
C ARG A 434 20.34 -1.14 -13.94
N MET A 435 20.24 -1.60 -12.70
CA MET A 435 19.10 -2.36 -12.22
C MET A 435 17.79 -1.56 -12.32
N VAL A 436 17.83 -0.25 -12.04
CA VAL A 436 16.67 0.62 -12.21
C VAL A 436 16.31 0.77 -13.71
N GLU A 437 17.29 0.93 -14.58
CA GLU A 437 17.09 1.04 -16.03
C GLU A 437 16.60 -0.27 -16.68
N ASP A 438 17.11 -1.41 -16.20
CA ASP A 438 16.73 -2.76 -16.69
C ASP A 438 15.39 -3.24 -16.09
N HIS A 439 14.75 -2.45 -15.21
CA HIS A 439 13.48 -2.77 -14.51
C HIS A 439 13.58 -4.01 -13.62
N ASP A 440 14.71 -4.21 -12.97
CA ASP A 440 14.92 -5.30 -12.04
C ASP A 440 13.96 -5.26 -10.86
N THR A 441 13.85 -6.37 -10.15
CA THR A 441 13.08 -6.46 -8.91
C THR A 441 14.00 -6.87 -7.77
N VAL A 442 14.00 -6.10 -6.70
CA VAL A 442 14.78 -6.33 -5.48
C VAL A 442 13.85 -6.63 -4.33
N TYR A 443 14.02 -7.76 -3.70
CA TYR A 443 13.36 -8.09 -2.44
C TYR A 443 14.36 -7.98 -1.30
N VAL A 444 13.92 -7.33 -0.21
CA VAL A 444 14.72 -7.11 0.99
C VAL A 444 14.01 -7.76 2.16
N LEU A 445 14.60 -8.82 2.71
CA LEU A 445 14.10 -9.52 3.89
C LEU A 445 14.91 -9.13 5.11
N SER A 446 14.24 -8.82 6.20
CA SER A 446 14.85 -8.59 7.51
C SER A 446 13.89 -8.95 8.63
N ARG A 447 14.42 -9.47 9.74
CA ARG A 447 13.60 -9.73 10.94
C ARG A 447 13.06 -8.43 11.54
N PRO A 448 11.88 -8.47 12.16
CA PRO A 448 11.44 -7.35 12.97
C PRO A 448 12.44 -7.01 14.06
N LYS A 449 12.72 -5.72 14.29
CA LYS A 449 13.65 -5.26 15.33
C LYS A 449 13.28 -5.73 16.75
N SER A 450 12.00 -5.98 17.01
CA SER A 450 11.52 -6.54 18.29
C SER A 450 11.97 -7.99 18.54
N GLN A 451 12.37 -8.72 17.50
CA GLN A 451 12.84 -10.11 17.58
C GLN A 451 14.38 -10.23 17.56
N ALA A 452 15.06 -9.10 17.39
CA ALA A 452 16.51 -9.07 17.42
C ALA A 452 17.01 -9.20 18.87
N GLY A 453 17.66 -10.30 19.18
CA GLY A 453 18.28 -10.51 20.49
C GLY A 453 19.35 -9.45 20.75
N GLY A 454 19.18 -8.62 21.77
CA GLY A 454 20.16 -7.59 22.13
C GLY A 454 20.09 -6.28 21.33
N GLY A 455 19.03 -6.04 20.57
CA GLY A 455 18.78 -4.75 19.91
C GLY A 455 19.55 -4.51 18.59
N VAL A 456 20.25 -5.50 18.06
CA VAL A 456 21.00 -5.40 16.80
C VAL A 456 20.40 -6.36 15.78
N ASN A 457 19.87 -5.83 14.66
CA ASN A 457 19.32 -6.62 13.55
C ASN A 457 19.97 -6.22 12.22
N ALA A 458 19.75 -7.02 11.18
CA ALA A 458 20.24 -6.73 9.84
C ALA A 458 19.42 -5.64 9.11
N GLY A 459 18.36 -5.13 9.71
CA GLY A 459 17.53 -4.04 9.18
C GLY A 459 18.32 -2.79 8.82
N LEU A 460 19.41 -2.55 9.55
CA LEU A 460 20.38 -1.52 9.21
C LEU A 460 20.88 -1.60 7.76
N PHE A 461 21.22 -2.80 7.28
CA PHE A 461 21.67 -2.99 5.90
C PHE A 461 20.53 -2.93 4.90
N ALA A 462 19.29 -3.28 5.32
CA ALA A 462 18.11 -3.03 4.51
C ALA A 462 17.93 -1.53 4.24
N VAL A 463 18.10 -0.69 5.27
CA VAL A 463 18.02 0.77 5.14
C VAL A 463 19.16 1.32 4.27
N LEU A 464 20.39 0.85 4.44
CA LEU A 464 21.50 1.25 3.56
C LEU A 464 21.25 0.87 2.10
N LEU A 465 20.59 -0.24 1.85
CA LEU A 465 20.23 -0.66 0.50
C LEU A 465 19.10 0.23 -0.07
N LEU A 466 18.13 0.63 0.74
CA LEU A 466 17.11 1.62 0.36
C LEU A 466 17.76 2.94 -0.05
N ASP A 467 18.68 3.47 0.74
CA ASP A 467 19.45 4.68 0.41
C ASP A 467 20.19 4.51 -0.91
N THR A 468 20.85 3.37 -1.12
CA THR A 468 21.61 3.07 -2.35
C THR A 468 20.71 3.14 -3.60
N PHE A 469 19.50 2.57 -3.57
CA PHE A 469 18.60 2.60 -4.71
C PHE A 469 17.88 3.95 -4.85
N GLN A 470 17.60 4.64 -3.75
CA GLN A 470 17.08 6.01 -3.79
C GLN A 470 18.09 6.95 -4.48
N GLU A 471 19.37 6.86 -4.11
CA GLU A 471 20.46 7.63 -4.72
C GLU A 471 20.58 7.31 -6.22
N ALA A 472 20.55 6.02 -6.57
CA ALA A 472 20.56 5.60 -7.98
C ALA A 472 19.41 6.21 -8.79
N CYS A 473 18.21 6.27 -8.22
CA CYS A 473 17.06 6.93 -8.85
C CYS A 473 17.29 8.44 -9.01
N GLN A 474 17.83 9.11 -7.99
CA GLN A 474 18.12 10.55 -8.05
C GLN A 474 19.19 10.86 -9.09
N ASP A 475 20.27 10.10 -9.14
CA ASP A 475 21.37 10.26 -10.10
C ASP A 475 20.89 10.05 -11.54
N LEU A 476 20.04 9.04 -11.75
CA LEU A 476 19.41 8.81 -13.06
C LEU A 476 18.52 9.98 -13.48
N ALA A 477 17.71 10.49 -12.55
CA ALA A 477 16.86 11.64 -12.82
C ALA A 477 17.68 12.88 -13.19
N LEU A 478 18.76 13.17 -12.46
CA LEU A 478 19.68 14.27 -12.75
C LEU A 478 20.40 14.10 -14.08
N SER A 479 20.87 12.89 -14.40
CA SER A 479 21.55 12.60 -15.68
C SER A 479 20.63 12.79 -16.88
N ARG A 480 19.34 12.44 -16.74
CA ARG A 480 18.31 12.65 -17.77
C ARG A 480 17.93 14.14 -17.91
N GLU A 481 17.87 14.89 -16.81
CA GLU A 481 17.62 16.34 -16.81
C GLU A 481 18.70 17.09 -17.62
N ALA A 482 19.95 16.67 -17.51
CA ALA A 482 21.05 17.21 -18.31
C ALA A 482 20.89 16.98 -19.82
N SER A 483 20.10 15.98 -20.23
CA SER A 483 19.79 15.67 -21.63
C SER A 483 18.59 16.47 -22.17
N GLY A 484 17.78 17.13 -21.32
CA GLY A 484 16.65 17.98 -21.73
C GLY A 484 15.69 18.31 -20.57
N PRO A 485 15.09 19.51 -20.56
CA PRO A 485 14.32 20.04 -19.43
C PRO A 485 13.05 19.24 -19.07
N ASN A 486 12.56 18.37 -19.94
CA ASN A 486 11.36 17.55 -19.68
C ASN A 486 11.70 16.05 -19.48
N LEU A 487 13.00 15.70 -19.33
CA LEU A 487 13.44 14.31 -19.27
C LEU A 487 13.87 13.85 -17.87
N ARG A 488 13.66 14.69 -16.86
CA ARG A 488 14.13 14.43 -15.48
C ARG A 488 13.60 13.13 -14.87
N LYS A 489 12.40 12.68 -15.25
CA LYS A 489 11.77 11.53 -14.60
C LYS A 489 12.28 10.20 -15.14
N ILE A 490 12.38 9.21 -14.23
CA ILE A 490 12.55 7.80 -14.62
C ILE A 490 11.24 7.33 -15.24
N GLU A 491 11.31 6.79 -16.46
CA GLU A 491 10.16 6.30 -17.21
C GLU A 491 10.43 4.89 -17.75
N PRO A 492 9.57 3.93 -17.47
CA PRO A 492 8.45 4.00 -16.50
C PRO A 492 8.93 4.14 -15.06
N PRO A 493 8.08 4.66 -14.15
CA PRO A 493 8.47 4.94 -12.78
C PRO A 493 8.92 3.71 -11.99
N ALA A 494 9.92 3.89 -11.13
CA ALA A 494 10.30 2.90 -10.14
C ALA A 494 9.28 2.86 -8.97
N ARG A 495 9.18 1.74 -8.28
CA ARG A 495 8.31 1.58 -7.10
C ARG A 495 9.05 0.96 -5.93
N PHE A 496 8.96 1.61 -4.78
CA PHE A 496 9.43 1.11 -3.49
C PHE A 496 8.21 0.68 -2.68
N VAL A 497 8.05 -0.61 -2.46
CA VAL A 497 6.97 -1.21 -1.66
C VAL A 497 7.52 -1.52 -0.28
N LEU A 498 7.24 -0.65 0.67
CA LEU A 498 7.82 -0.68 2.01
C LEU A 498 6.81 -1.31 2.99
N ASP A 499 6.75 -2.66 2.98
CA ASP A 499 5.85 -3.39 3.88
C ASP A 499 6.48 -3.50 5.27
N GLU A 500 5.77 -2.96 6.26
CA GLU A 500 6.16 -2.94 7.68
C GLU A 500 7.57 -2.34 7.91
N LEU A 501 7.91 -1.25 7.20
CA LEU A 501 9.23 -0.63 7.30
C LEU A 501 9.60 -0.26 8.74
N SER A 502 8.67 0.30 9.51
CA SER A 502 8.87 0.63 10.93
C SER A 502 9.26 -0.60 11.78
N ASN A 503 8.80 -1.79 11.39
CA ASN A 503 9.17 -3.03 12.08
C ASN A 503 10.58 -3.50 11.72
N ILE A 504 11.05 -3.21 10.52
CA ILE A 504 12.40 -3.59 10.05
C ILE A 504 13.42 -2.67 10.68
N GLU A 505 13.38 -1.39 10.31
CA GLU A 505 14.26 -0.36 10.87
C GLU A 505 13.78 1.04 10.51
N THR A 506 14.27 2.05 11.21
CA THR A 506 13.96 3.45 10.94
C THR A 506 14.79 3.97 9.76
N TRP A 507 14.15 4.33 8.66
CA TRP A 507 14.83 4.88 7.49
C TRP A 507 14.89 6.41 7.54
N GLY A 508 16.05 6.97 7.91
CA GLY A 508 16.25 8.43 7.99
C GLY A 508 16.00 9.18 6.67
N GLY A 509 16.18 8.51 5.53
CA GLY A 509 15.93 9.04 4.18
C GLY A 509 14.46 9.16 3.79
N LEU A 510 13.52 8.57 4.55
CA LEU A 510 12.10 8.48 4.19
C LEU A 510 11.46 9.85 3.90
N ARG A 511 11.73 10.86 4.72
CA ARG A 511 11.19 12.21 4.56
C ARG A 511 11.62 12.86 3.23
N ASN A 512 12.91 12.73 2.89
CA ASN A 512 13.44 13.24 1.63
C ASN A 512 12.88 12.44 0.45
N ALA A 513 12.77 11.12 0.57
CA ALA A 513 12.20 10.26 -0.46
C ALA A 513 10.74 10.61 -0.76
N ILE A 514 9.93 10.89 0.26
CA ILE A 514 8.52 11.32 0.12
C ILE A 514 8.42 12.71 -0.53
N THR A 515 9.34 13.61 -0.28
CA THR A 515 9.25 14.97 -0.83
C THR A 515 9.78 15.08 -2.26
N GLN A 516 10.71 14.23 -2.66
CA GLN A 516 11.42 14.32 -3.94
C GLN A 516 11.04 13.23 -4.95
N GLY A 517 10.52 12.09 -4.47
CA GLY A 517 10.37 10.88 -5.27
C GLY A 517 9.53 11.04 -6.52
N GLY A 518 8.36 11.67 -6.40
CA GLY A 518 7.48 11.90 -7.55
C GLY A 518 8.13 12.72 -8.65
N GLY A 519 8.91 13.74 -8.29
CA GLY A 519 9.68 14.57 -9.22
C GLY A 519 10.81 13.81 -9.92
N ASN A 520 11.36 12.79 -9.30
CA ASN A 520 12.44 11.96 -9.83
C ASN A 520 11.92 10.71 -10.59
N GLY A 521 10.63 10.43 -10.55
CA GLY A 521 10.03 9.27 -11.23
C GLY A 521 10.10 7.98 -10.42
N TYR A 522 9.97 8.06 -9.08
CA TYR A 522 9.74 6.89 -8.24
C TYR A 522 8.62 7.10 -7.24
N GLN A 523 7.84 6.05 -6.99
CA GLN A 523 6.74 6.02 -6.04
C GLN A 523 7.13 5.21 -4.80
N LEU A 524 6.82 5.74 -3.62
CA LEU A 524 6.81 4.95 -2.39
C LEU A 524 5.39 4.50 -2.06
N LEU A 525 5.25 3.24 -1.73
CA LEU A 525 4.07 2.64 -1.11
C LEU A 525 4.46 2.24 0.32
N VAL A 526 4.14 3.09 1.28
CA VAL A 526 4.44 2.87 2.71
C VAL A 526 3.27 2.14 3.34
N VAL A 527 3.51 0.96 3.91
CA VAL A 527 2.46 0.09 4.45
C VAL A 527 2.72 -0.14 5.94
N GLU A 528 1.82 0.35 6.78
CA GLU A 528 1.95 0.31 8.23
C GLU A 528 0.72 -0.28 8.91
N GLN A 529 0.88 -0.69 10.16
CA GLN A 529 -0.23 -1.24 10.96
C GLN A 529 -1.05 -0.14 11.63
N SER A 530 -0.39 0.92 12.10
CA SER A 530 -1.00 2.11 12.71
C SER A 530 -0.11 3.34 12.54
N ARG A 531 -0.69 4.54 12.65
CA ARG A 531 0.06 5.80 12.67
C ARG A 531 0.92 5.94 13.92
N ASP A 532 0.46 5.42 15.06
CA ASP A 532 1.21 5.47 16.32
C ASP A 532 2.55 4.75 16.23
N MET A 533 2.64 3.65 15.46
CA MET A 533 3.91 2.97 15.22
C MET A 533 4.88 3.88 14.47
N MET A 534 4.39 4.60 13.47
CA MET A 534 5.19 5.56 12.72
C MET A 534 5.67 6.72 13.60
N VAL A 535 4.79 7.28 14.45
CA VAL A 535 5.15 8.34 15.41
C VAL A 535 6.17 7.86 16.42
N ARG A 536 6.03 6.62 16.92
CA ARG A 536 6.96 6.03 17.88
C ARG A 536 8.37 5.84 17.30
N ASP A 537 8.45 5.35 16.06
CA ASP A 537 9.71 4.92 15.46
C ASP A 537 10.42 6.04 14.70
N TYR A 538 9.69 7.01 14.19
CA TYR A 538 10.25 8.19 13.52
C TYR A 538 10.12 9.44 14.41
N ASP A 539 9.07 10.15 14.28
CA ASP A 539 8.59 11.28 15.08
C ASP A 539 7.25 11.77 14.47
N ARG A 540 6.58 12.67 15.18
CA ARG A 540 5.30 13.22 14.73
C ARG A 540 5.42 14.07 13.46
N GLU A 541 6.53 14.76 13.27
CA GLU A 541 6.75 15.63 12.12
C GLU A 541 6.96 14.80 10.84
N THR A 542 7.73 13.73 10.93
CA THR A 542 7.94 12.77 9.83
C THR A 542 6.62 12.08 9.46
N GLU A 543 5.88 11.59 10.46
CA GLU A 543 4.56 10.97 10.23
C GLU A 543 3.61 11.95 9.52
N GLN A 544 3.50 13.19 9.98
CA GLN A 544 2.66 14.19 9.34
C GLN A 544 3.12 14.52 7.91
N THR A 545 4.43 14.55 7.68
CA THR A 545 4.98 14.77 6.34
C THR A 545 4.56 13.63 5.39
N VAL A 546 4.71 12.38 5.82
CA VAL A 546 4.29 11.20 5.05
C VAL A 546 2.78 11.24 4.81
N TRP A 547 2.00 11.45 5.86
CA TRP A 547 0.54 11.50 5.81
C TRP A 547 0.02 12.56 4.83
N ASN A 548 0.59 13.76 4.84
CA ASN A 548 0.12 14.88 4.03
C ASN A 548 0.51 14.79 2.56
N ASN A 549 1.60 14.09 2.24
CA ASN A 549 2.13 13.99 0.88
C ASN A 549 1.76 12.68 0.15
N CYS A 550 1.00 11.78 0.80
CA CYS A 550 0.60 10.51 0.21
C CYS A 550 -0.90 10.45 -0.09
N ASN A 551 -1.26 9.67 -1.11
CA ASN A 551 -2.61 9.12 -1.21
C ASN A 551 -2.84 8.19 -0.01
N ARG A 552 -3.97 8.30 0.65
CA ARG A 552 -4.25 7.57 1.90
C ARG A 552 -5.17 6.42 1.64
N ILE A 553 -4.80 5.26 2.15
CA ILE A 553 -5.56 4.02 2.02
C ILE A 553 -5.73 3.42 3.41
N MET A 554 -6.96 3.17 3.84
CA MET A 554 -7.25 2.53 5.11
C MET A 554 -8.10 1.28 4.91
N LEU A 555 -7.62 0.14 5.36
CA LEU A 555 -8.35 -1.11 5.38
C LEU A 555 -9.19 -1.23 6.67
N GLY A 556 -10.17 -2.11 6.67
CA GLY A 556 -10.92 -2.44 7.88
C GLY A 556 -10.06 -3.04 8.99
N GLY A 557 -10.53 -2.93 10.22
CA GLY A 557 -9.84 -3.43 11.41
C GLY A 557 -8.90 -2.44 12.09
N VAL A 558 -8.72 -1.24 11.53
CA VAL A 558 -7.98 -0.15 12.20
C VAL A 558 -8.74 0.26 13.45
N THR A 559 -8.05 0.30 14.60
CA THR A 559 -8.61 0.68 15.90
C THR A 559 -7.95 1.93 16.49
N ASP A 560 -6.93 2.45 15.82
CA ASP A 560 -6.25 3.67 16.20
C ASP A 560 -7.23 4.85 16.14
N ARG A 561 -7.41 5.49 17.29
CA ARG A 561 -8.40 6.56 17.49
C ARG A 561 -8.12 7.76 16.60
N ASP A 562 -6.87 8.21 16.56
CA ASP A 562 -6.49 9.41 15.83
C ASP A 562 -6.75 9.23 14.32
N SER A 563 -6.48 8.04 13.77
CA SER A 563 -6.79 7.71 12.39
C SER A 563 -8.30 7.71 12.12
N LEU A 564 -9.09 7.06 12.97
CA LEU A 564 -10.52 6.95 12.78
C LEU A 564 -11.22 8.31 12.92
N GLU A 565 -10.83 9.14 13.88
CA GLU A 565 -11.34 10.51 14.06
C GLU A 565 -10.95 11.38 12.86
N TRP A 566 -9.71 11.26 12.38
CA TRP A 566 -9.25 11.98 11.19
C TRP A 566 -10.10 11.63 9.94
N TRP A 567 -10.36 10.35 9.69
CA TRP A 567 -11.21 9.92 8.60
C TRP A 567 -12.65 10.43 8.76
N GLY A 568 -13.20 10.39 9.98
CA GLY A 568 -14.50 10.97 10.30
C GLY A 568 -14.57 12.46 9.94
N MET A 569 -13.53 13.24 10.29
CA MET A 569 -13.43 14.65 9.92
C MET A 569 -13.35 14.88 8.41
N GLN A 570 -12.64 14.02 7.67
CA GLN A 570 -12.52 14.15 6.20
C GLN A 570 -13.86 13.83 5.49
N ILE A 571 -14.61 12.88 5.99
CA ILE A 571 -15.94 12.54 5.48
C ILE A 571 -16.95 13.64 5.87
N GLY A 572 -16.77 14.23 7.05
CA GLY A 572 -17.51 15.41 7.50
C GLY A 572 -18.79 15.11 8.28
N ARG A 573 -19.59 16.15 8.45
CA ARG A 573 -20.87 16.13 9.16
C ARG A 573 -21.99 16.46 8.21
N HIS A 574 -23.16 15.91 8.46
CA HIS A 574 -24.37 16.24 7.72
C HIS A 574 -25.44 16.83 8.63
N GLU A 575 -26.28 17.70 8.09
CA GLU A 575 -27.39 18.29 8.83
C GLU A 575 -28.50 17.25 9.00
N VAL A 576 -28.94 17.07 10.24
CA VAL A 576 -30.08 16.24 10.59
C VAL A 576 -31.16 17.11 11.20
N THR A 577 -32.35 17.06 10.59
CA THR A 577 -33.54 17.69 11.15
C THR A 577 -34.26 16.67 12.02
N ARG A 578 -34.28 16.91 13.30
CA ARG A 578 -35.05 16.10 14.27
C ARG A 578 -36.36 16.84 14.61
N PHE A 579 -37.45 16.12 14.55
CA PHE A 579 -38.75 16.59 15.02
C PHE A 579 -38.96 16.06 16.44
N GLU A 580 -38.83 16.92 17.43
CA GLU A 580 -39.14 16.59 18.84
C GLU A 580 -40.60 16.97 19.12
N SER A 581 -41.44 15.97 19.40
CA SER A 581 -42.79 16.23 19.89
C SER A 581 -42.74 16.37 21.41
N THR A 582 -43.05 17.55 21.91
CA THR A 582 -43.26 17.79 23.34
C THR A 582 -44.73 17.53 23.68
N TRP A 583 -44.95 16.48 24.49
CA TRP A 583 -46.26 16.22 25.04
C TRP A 583 -46.44 17.09 26.32
N ASN A 584 -47.34 18.08 26.23
CA ASN A 584 -47.75 18.87 27.41
C ASN A 584 -49.13 18.36 27.90
N PRO A 585 -49.24 17.92 29.15
CA PRO A 585 -50.52 17.57 29.74
C PRO A 585 -51.46 18.81 29.73
N GLY A 586 -52.49 18.80 28.87
CA GLY A 586 -53.45 19.89 28.74
C GLY A 586 -53.59 20.49 27.34
N GLN A 587 -52.71 20.23 26.42
CA GLN A 587 -52.87 20.47 24.98
C GLN A 587 -53.09 19.11 24.32
N GLY A 588 -54.11 18.99 23.50
CA GLY A 588 -54.54 17.75 22.85
C GLY A 588 -53.42 16.97 22.17
N PRO A 589 -53.68 15.81 21.51
CA PRO A 589 -52.66 14.85 21.03
C PRO A 589 -51.70 15.38 19.94
N LEU A 590 -51.81 16.63 19.55
CA LEU A 590 -50.92 17.37 18.67
C LEU A 590 -50.14 18.44 19.48
N GLY A 591 -49.40 18.03 20.51
CA GLY A 591 -48.41 18.88 21.18
C GLY A 591 -47.41 19.44 20.15
N GLY A 592 -46.91 20.65 20.39
CA GLY A 592 -46.06 21.35 19.44
C GLY A 592 -44.89 20.50 18.97
N VAL A 593 -44.72 20.39 17.65
CA VAL A 593 -43.54 19.75 17.04
C VAL A 593 -42.47 20.82 16.87
N THR A 594 -41.37 20.68 17.56
CA THR A 594 -40.22 21.58 17.42
C THR A 594 -39.22 20.96 16.44
N GLU A 595 -38.93 21.67 15.37
CA GLU A 595 -37.88 21.31 14.43
C GLU A 595 -36.53 21.72 15.03
N ARG A 596 -35.67 20.75 15.26
CA ARG A 596 -34.30 20.97 15.76
C ARG A 596 -33.29 20.52 14.69
N ARG A 597 -32.55 21.47 14.17
CA ARG A 597 -31.44 21.19 13.26
C ARG A 597 -30.16 20.94 14.04
N GLY A 598 -29.51 19.84 13.79
CA GLY A 598 -28.24 19.47 14.38
C GLY A 598 -27.29 18.92 13.31
N ALA A 599 -25.98 19.06 13.56
CA ALA A 599 -24.98 18.41 12.71
C ALA A 599 -24.52 17.13 13.36
N GLU A 600 -24.69 16.00 12.68
CA GLU A 600 -24.21 14.68 13.13
C GLU A 600 -23.05 14.22 12.27
N GLU A 601 -22.15 13.41 12.86
CA GLU A 601 -21.09 12.76 12.09
C GLU A 601 -21.70 11.85 11.04
N THR A 602 -21.23 11.98 9.81
CA THR A 602 -21.77 11.21 8.69
C THR A 602 -21.41 9.73 8.82
N VAL A 603 -20.20 9.44 9.31
CA VAL A 603 -19.67 8.10 9.53
C VAL A 603 -19.04 8.04 10.91
N LEU A 604 -19.47 7.08 11.70
CA LEU A 604 -18.94 6.88 13.03
C LEU A 604 -17.60 6.12 12.99
N PRO A 605 -16.64 6.43 13.87
CA PRO A 605 -15.32 5.77 13.89
C PRO A 605 -15.38 4.24 13.90
N TRP A 606 -16.30 3.66 14.68
CA TRP A 606 -16.45 2.21 14.76
C TRP A 606 -16.95 1.55 13.46
N GLU A 607 -17.61 2.29 12.59
CA GLU A 607 -18.08 1.78 11.29
C GLU A 607 -16.91 1.61 10.33
N LEU A 608 -15.97 2.55 10.34
CA LEU A 608 -14.75 2.45 9.55
C LEU A 608 -13.88 1.27 10.01
N SER A 609 -13.80 1.03 11.32
CA SER A 609 -13.06 -0.12 11.84
C SER A 609 -13.67 -1.47 11.46
N ARG A 610 -14.99 -1.52 11.22
CA ARG A 610 -15.74 -2.74 10.84
C ARG A 610 -15.87 -2.98 9.35
N LEU A 611 -15.15 -2.24 8.51
CA LEU A 611 -15.13 -2.50 7.06
C LEU A 611 -14.79 -3.97 6.79
N PRO A 612 -15.59 -4.66 5.97
CA PRO A 612 -15.31 -6.05 5.62
C PRO A 612 -14.02 -6.19 4.82
N ARG A 613 -13.43 -7.37 4.85
CA ARG A 613 -12.24 -7.68 4.02
C ARG A 613 -12.53 -7.43 2.54
N GLY A 614 -11.56 -6.89 1.82
CA GLY A 614 -11.72 -6.50 0.43
C GLY A 614 -12.35 -5.12 0.22
N TRP A 615 -12.62 -4.39 1.32
CA TRP A 615 -13.06 -3.00 1.26
C TRP A 615 -12.06 -2.10 1.96
N MET A 616 -11.86 -0.92 1.41
CA MET A 616 -10.96 0.10 1.95
C MET A 616 -11.48 1.50 1.67
N VAL A 617 -11.14 2.46 2.52
CA VAL A 617 -11.33 3.88 2.23
C VAL A 617 -10.06 4.41 1.58
N VAL A 618 -10.22 5.02 0.43
CA VAL A 618 -9.12 5.63 -0.35
C VAL A 618 -9.38 7.12 -0.47
N GLN A 619 -8.41 7.92 -0.09
CA GLN A 619 -8.45 9.36 -0.32
C GLN A 619 -7.25 9.79 -1.16
N PRO A 620 -7.43 10.09 -2.43
CA PRO A 620 -6.43 10.78 -3.23
C PRO A 620 -6.15 12.16 -2.64
N VAL A 621 -4.95 12.66 -2.84
CA VAL A 621 -4.58 13.99 -2.32
C VAL A 621 -5.51 15.04 -2.90
N ARG A 622 -6.13 15.87 -2.03
CA ARG A 622 -7.09 16.94 -2.35
C ARG A 622 -8.47 16.50 -2.81
N GLU A 623 -8.77 15.21 -2.79
CA GLU A 623 -10.05 14.68 -3.24
C GLU A 623 -10.89 14.14 -2.06
N ALA A 624 -12.17 13.93 -2.30
CA ALA A 624 -13.06 13.33 -1.32
C ALA A 624 -12.73 11.84 -1.09
N PRO A 625 -12.91 11.31 0.14
CA PRO A 625 -12.73 9.90 0.43
C PRO A 625 -13.68 9.03 -0.39
N ALA A 626 -13.17 7.95 -0.96
CA ALA A 626 -13.93 6.97 -1.73
C ALA A 626 -13.93 5.60 -1.02
N LEU A 627 -15.08 4.93 -0.96
CA LEU A 627 -15.16 3.56 -0.50
C LEU A 627 -14.86 2.62 -1.68
N VAL A 628 -13.73 1.96 -1.64
CA VAL A 628 -13.19 1.17 -2.75
C VAL A 628 -13.25 -0.30 -2.42
N ARG A 629 -13.76 -1.10 -3.34
CA ARG A 629 -13.61 -2.54 -3.32
C ARG A 629 -12.26 -2.92 -3.90
N ALA A 630 -11.38 -3.45 -3.07
CA ALA A 630 -10.07 -3.93 -3.47
C ALA A 630 -10.16 -5.42 -3.81
N PRO A 631 -9.95 -5.84 -5.06
CA PRO A 631 -9.94 -7.25 -5.41
C PRO A 631 -8.74 -7.95 -4.77
N HIS A 632 -8.94 -9.19 -4.31
CA HIS A 632 -7.85 -10.07 -3.93
C HIS A 632 -6.94 -10.28 -5.16
N PHE A 633 -5.62 -10.44 -4.97
CA PHE A 633 -4.71 -10.61 -6.11
C PHE A 633 -5.09 -11.79 -7.03
N MET A 634 -5.72 -12.84 -6.49
CA MET A 634 -6.28 -13.96 -7.27
C MET A 634 -7.53 -13.59 -8.09
N GLU A 635 -8.11 -12.43 -7.89
CA GLU A 635 -9.24 -11.89 -8.67
C GLU A 635 -8.78 -10.93 -9.77
N ARG A 636 -7.48 -10.62 -9.83
CA ARG A 636 -6.88 -9.79 -10.87
C ARG A 636 -6.84 -10.53 -12.20
N GLY A 637 -7.04 -9.84 -13.31
CA GLY A 637 -7.07 -10.43 -14.64
C GLY A 637 -5.81 -11.23 -14.98
N TRP A 638 -4.65 -10.78 -14.52
CA TRP A 638 -3.37 -11.46 -14.74
C TRP A 638 -3.19 -12.75 -13.93
N TRP A 639 -4.02 -13.01 -12.91
CA TRP A 639 -3.88 -14.23 -12.10
C TRP A 639 -4.19 -15.51 -12.89
N HIS A 640 -5.14 -15.45 -13.81
CA HIS A 640 -5.49 -16.61 -14.66
C HIS A 640 -4.34 -17.02 -15.59
N ASP A 641 -3.56 -16.06 -16.10
CA ASP A 641 -2.34 -16.35 -16.86
C ASP A 641 -1.26 -16.97 -15.96
N ALA A 642 -1.22 -16.57 -14.69
CA ALA A 642 -0.29 -17.10 -13.69
C ALA A 642 -0.60 -18.55 -13.28
N GLU A 643 -1.87 -18.97 -13.28
CA GLU A 643 -2.30 -20.34 -12.92
C GLU A 643 -2.06 -21.36 -14.04
N GLY A 644 -2.11 -20.94 -15.30
CA GLY A 644 -1.94 -21.83 -16.46
C GLY A 644 -0.57 -22.51 -16.53
N ASP A 645 0.38 -22.12 -15.68
CA ASP A 645 1.77 -22.58 -15.64
C ASP A 645 2.16 -23.26 -14.31
N ARG A 646 1.22 -23.61 -13.44
CA ARG A 646 1.44 -24.42 -12.25
C ARG A 646 1.26 -25.90 -12.57
#